data_c62306db59b6ec671e58358ab93ea0f8
#
_entry.id   c62306db59b6ec671e58358ab93ea0f8
#
_cell.length_a   1.000
_cell.length_b   1.000
_cell.length_c   1.000
_cell.angle_alpha   90.00
_cell.angle_beta   90.00
_cell.angle_gamma   90.00
#
_symmetry.space_group_name_H-M   'P 1'
#
loop_
_entity.id
_entity.type
_entity.pdbx_description
1 polymer ?
#
loop_
_entity_poly.entity_id
_entity_poly.type
_entity_poly.pdbx_seq_one_letter_code
_entity_poly.pdbx_strand_id
1 'polypeptide(L)'
;MINVGWSVNEAVAAGVGFGHTLAGADVVVTMKIPGLYQSGDIFTSASYFHDKRGALIYYIASDFTPSSTQHVIDPRYLFKTCMVPVIEPRTHQEMMDAPGLAAEIGRKYKTPVVILASGGLCHSEGLVRLNEIKKRELMDIPEDLARFNLLPSMARENYDAVMDERMPGLEDLVENTPLIKWEQDGGKRGVITCGVTTAYVKEVRDFYNVDMDILSLHMTNPVPIKKIIEFYDSIDGDVYVIEDGYMYLQEAMEREGMKVIGKEKYSKITEWSPTLIAEKLGFDIEHKPSSVKPVPRPPMICAGCPYTLFGGVIAKMKKRGKIEAIFGDIGCNALLYFMNALETGLAMGASDSQRQGFVIARPDKAAKCISIIGDGTECHSGMDATRNAVFRKVPGVKVVLDNYWTAMTGGQPSPSSPVNLAGDELDFDLVKALEGNGCRVLVASSYDKKEIQKTMKEALSIAENNEFVVVVVRGCCVKKQPPKSKGIRLKINKEKCEKCYTCLMCSGIEKGEDGFPQYNNLCSGCAGENPACLQMCPFDAIEFLDESDKKTAAAASFAEPPELVLPGFSNADFPERLTLAIRGVGGQGNLFFGKVLTQLAFIAGYSKDNIVKGETHGMAQMGGPVISTFSCGKVHSPVLFPQSADCLITMEVSELLRPGYLELLREGATILISKTKVIPPVITTEEYPSQEDIAKAVEGFKVVEVDVLAKAMEIGDSTGKIANVVMIGTLSKLPPFDTIPTELWLQAVKNVSPKPAIWAGNYAAFMAGREMV
;
A
#
# COMPACT_ATOMS: atom_id res chain seq x y z
N MET A 1 13.20 13.10 24.08
CA MET A 1 11.97 12.32 23.86
C MET A 1 11.50 12.67 22.46
N ILE A 2 11.19 11.68 21.61
CA ILE A 2 10.61 11.92 20.29
C ILE A 2 9.11 12.05 20.50
N ASN A 3 8.50 13.14 20.06
CA ASN A 3 7.06 13.30 20.04
C ASN A 3 6.53 12.84 18.68
N VAL A 4 5.55 11.95 18.67
CA VAL A 4 4.92 11.41 17.44
C VAL A 4 3.41 11.64 17.55
N GLY A 5 2.81 12.20 16.50
CA GLY A 5 1.38 12.46 16.46
C GLY A 5 0.80 12.34 15.06
N TRP A 6 -0.51 12.10 14.99
CA TRP A 6 -1.31 12.24 13.79
C TRP A 6 -2.03 13.58 13.82
N SER A 7 -1.91 14.36 12.76
CA SER A 7 -2.75 15.54 12.53
C SER A 7 -4.02 15.16 11.77
N VAL A 8 -5.04 16.01 11.85
CA VAL A 8 -6.32 15.75 11.19
C VAL A 8 -6.20 15.71 9.66
N ASN A 9 -5.27 16.50 9.11
CA ASN A 9 -4.89 16.47 7.68
C ASN A 9 -3.47 17.00 7.48
N GLU A 10 -3.00 16.92 6.24
CA GLU A 10 -1.62 17.24 5.88
C GLU A 10 -1.32 18.74 5.96
N ALA A 11 -2.28 19.61 5.69
CA ALA A 11 -2.10 21.06 5.84
C ALA A 11 -1.87 21.41 7.32
N VAL A 12 -2.67 20.84 8.23
CA VAL A 12 -2.48 21.00 9.68
C VAL A 12 -1.14 20.41 10.12
N ALA A 13 -0.77 19.22 9.60
CA ALA A 13 0.52 18.60 9.91
C ALA A 13 1.70 19.50 9.51
N ALA A 14 1.64 20.09 8.31
CA ALA A 14 2.66 21.02 7.83
C ALA A 14 2.74 22.28 8.69
N GLY A 15 1.59 22.86 9.08
CA GLY A 15 1.54 24.03 9.97
C GLY A 15 2.09 23.74 11.38
N VAL A 16 1.71 22.60 11.96
CA VAL A 16 2.26 22.14 13.27
C VAL A 16 3.77 21.91 13.14
N GLY A 17 4.23 21.28 12.06
CA GLY A 17 5.64 21.09 11.78
C GLY A 17 6.39 22.40 11.69
N PHE A 18 5.87 23.38 10.96
CA PHE A 18 6.48 24.70 10.88
C PHE A 18 6.58 25.36 12.27
N GLY A 19 5.52 25.30 13.08
CA GLY A 19 5.53 25.82 14.46
C GLY A 19 6.60 25.17 15.33
N HIS A 20 6.85 23.86 15.19
CA HIS A 20 7.97 23.18 15.89
C HIS A 20 9.32 23.79 15.53
N THR A 21 9.54 24.11 14.26
CA THR A 21 10.82 24.70 13.83
C THR A 21 11.05 26.09 14.40
N LEU A 22 10.00 26.90 14.58
CA LEU A 22 10.08 28.20 15.23
C LEU A 22 10.44 28.08 16.73
N ALA A 23 10.10 26.96 17.35
CA ALA A 23 10.52 26.63 18.72
C ALA A 23 11.93 26.01 18.77
N GLY A 24 12.69 26.00 17.67
CA GLY A 24 14.06 25.48 17.60
C GLY A 24 14.16 23.96 17.46
N ALA A 25 13.05 23.24 17.35
CA ALA A 25 13.05 21.78 17.22
C ALA A 25 13.13 21.33 15.75
N ASP A 26 13.85 20.23 15.49
CA ASP A 26 13.76 19.53 14.19
C ASP A 26 12.47 18.72 14.14
N VAL A 27 11.85 18.66 12.98
CA VAL A 27 10.60 17.95 12.77
C VAL A 27 10.58 17.24 11.42
N VAL A 28 10.01 16.05 11.40
CA VAL A 28 9.70 15.31 10.17
C VAL A 28 8.19 15.25 10.01
N VAL A 29 7.70 15.74 8.88
CA VAL A 29 6.29 15.66 8.46
C VAL A 29 6.20 14.63 7.36
N THR A 30 5.47 13.52 7.60
CA THR A 30 5.36 12.42 6.66
C THR A 30 4.01 12.42 5.96
N MET A 31 4.01 12.29 4.64
CA MET A 31 2.80 12.20 3.83
C MET A 31 3.12 11.59 2.47
N LYS A 32 2.10 11.28 1.69
CA LYS A 32 2.28 10.95 0.28
C LYS A 32 1.99 12.16 -0.64
N ILE A 33 2.25 12.02 -1.94
CA ILE A 33 2.11 13.12 -2.92
C ILE A 33 0.76 13.84 -2.85
N PRO A 34 -0.42 13.18 -2.80
CA PRO A 34 -1.69 13.90 -2.65
C PRO A 34 -1.76 14.77 -1.40
N GLY A 35 -1.19 14.33 -0.28
CA GLY A 35 -1.10 15.11 0.96
C GLY A 35 -0.20 16.33 0.82
N LEU A 36 0.90 16.23 0.07
CA LEU A 36 1.76 17.36 -0.25
C LEU A 36 0.95 18.47 -0.97
N TYR A 37 0.14 18.09 -1.97
CA TYR A 37 -0.71 19.06 -2.67
C TYR A 37 -1.84 19.59 -1.79
N GLN A 38 -2.36 18.80 -0.85
CA GLN A 38 -3.31 19.28 0.17
C GLN A 38 -2.67 20.33 1.10
N SER A 39 -1.38 20.21 1.39
CA SER A 39 -0.61 21.18 2.20
C SER A 39 0.08 22.25 1.37
N GLY A 40 -0.21 22.35 0.08
CA GLY A 40 0.57 23.10 -0.93
C GLY A 40 0.82 24.55 -0.57
N ASP A 41 -0.16 25.28 -0.04
CA ASP A 41 0.02 26.68 0.36
C ASP A 41 1.01 26.81 1.53
N ILE A 42 0.86 25.99 2.56
CA ILE A 42 1.76 26.00 3.73
C ILE A 42 3.18 25.57 3.31
N PHE A 43 3.28 24.53 2.48
CA PHE A 43 4.57 24.05 1.96
C PHE A 43 5.29 25.17 1.19
N THR A 44 4.58 25.79 0.25
CA THR A 44 5.10 26.88 -0.57
C THR A 44 5.52 28.07 0.27
N SER A 45 4.66 28.50 1.18
CA SER A 45 4.93 29.63 2.08
C SER A 45 6.13 29.37 2.98
N ALA A 46 6.22 28.17 3.58
CA ALA A 46 7.35 27.81 4.45
C ALA A 46 8.69 27.77 3.71
N SER A 47 8.68 27.55 2.39
CA SER A 47 9.89 27.51 1.57
C SER A 47 10.55 28.88 1.37
N TYR A 48 9.80 29.97 1.46
CA TYR A 48 10.30 31.32 1.26
C TYR A 48 11.14 31.84 2.45
N PHE A 49 10.87 31.36 3.67
CA PHE A 49 11.57 31.91 4.84
C PHE A 49 13.04 31.50 4.89
N HIS A 50 13.91 32.52 5.04
CA HIS A 50 15.36 32.35 5.10
C HIS A 50 15.91 32.89 6.41
N ASP A 51 15.54 32.26 7.55
CA ASP A 51 16.06 32.61 8.86
C ASP A 51 16.32 31.37 9.71
N LYS A 52 17.12 31.53 10.79
CA LYS A 52 17.51 30.45 11.68
C LYS A 52 16.29 29.86 12.38
N ARG A 53 16.12 28.56 12.29
CA ARG A 53 15.08 27.78 12.96
C ARG A 53 15.48 26.29 12.97
N GLY A 54 14.73 25.45 13.68
CA GLY A 54 14.86 24.00 13.56
C GLY A 54 14.62 23.53 12.11
N ALA A 55 15.07 22.34 11.79
CA ALA A 55 14.90 21.78 10.47
C ALA A 55 13.45 21.33 10.25
N LEU A 56 12.86 21.73 9.11
CA LEU A 56 11.56 21.24 8.60
C LEU A 56 11.83 20.23 7.49
N ILE A 57 11.50 18.97 7.75
CA ILE A 57 11.75 17.88 6.84
C ILE A 57 10.41 17.32 6.37
N TYR A 58 10.19 17.28 5.06
CA TYR A 58 9.06 16.60 4.44
C TYR A 58 9.50 15.23 3.92
N TYR A 59 8.99 14.17 4.54
CA TYR A 59 9.20 12.80 4.06
C TYR A 59 8.01 12.40 3.19
N ILE A 60 8.21 12.41 1.87
CA ILE A 60 7.16 12.21 0.87
C ILE A 60 7.29 10.82 0.24
N ALA A 61 6.30 9.97 0.45
CA ALA A 61 6.20 8.70 -0.27
C ALA A 61 5.60 8.94 -1.66
N SER A 62 6.29 8.47 -2.70
CA SER A 62 5.89 8.71 -4.09
C SER A 62 5.60 7.42 -4.84
N ASP A 63 4.40 7.33 -5.42
CA ASP A 63 4.04 6.38 -6.46
C ASP A 63 3.86 7.16 -7.76
N PHE A 64 4.70 6.90 -8.75
CA PHE A 64 4.55 7.54 -10.06
C PHE A 64 3.60 6.75 -10.97
N THR A 65 3.39 5.47 -10.70
CA THR A 65 2.34 4.64 -11.33
C THR A 65 1.14 4.53 -10.39
N PRO A 66 -0.10 4.71 -10.89
CA PRO A 66 -1.28 4.56 -10.06
C PRO A 66 -1.36 3.19 -9.38
N SER A 67 -1.15 3.17 -8.06
CA SER A 67 -1.25 1.99 -7.21
C SER A 67 -1.91 2.36 -5.89
N SER A 68 -1.16 2.73 -4.86
CA SER A 68 -1.67 3.35 -3.63
C SER A 68 -2.04 4.81 -3.84
N THR A 69 -1.38 5.52 -4.75
CA THR A 69 -1.72 6.87 -5.21
C THR A 69 -2.58 6.79 -6.47
N GLN A 70 -3.53 7.70 -6.63
CA GLN A 70 -4.50 7.68 -7.74
C GLN A 70 -4.03 8.47 -8.95
N HIS A 71 -2.90 9.16 -8.87
CA HIS A 71 -2.41 10.09 -9.88
C HIS A 71 -1.05 9.66 -10.41
N VAL A 72 -0.76 10.08 -11.64
CA VAL A 72 0.59 10.12 -12.19
C VAL A 72 1.09 11.56 -12.06
N ILE A 73 1.85 11.87 -11.02
CA ILE A 73 2.35 13.22 -10.72
C ILE A 73 3.80 13.13 -10.29
N ASP A 74 4.65 13.96 -10.91
CA ASP A 74 6.02 14.15 -10.49
C ASP A 74 6.14 15.42 -9.62
N PRO A 75 6.35 15.31 -8.31
CA PRO A 75 6.41 16.46 -7.42
C PRO A 75 7.72 17.25 -7.53
N ARG A 76 8.75 16.75 -8.24
CA ARG A 76 10.05 17.44 -8.36
C ARG A 76 9.91 18.82 -9.02
N TYR A 77 8.93 18.99 -9.92
CA TYR A 77 8.62 20.30 -10.51
C TYR A 77 8.08 21.30 -9.49
N LEU A 78 7.30 20.87 -8.50
CA LEU A 78 6.88 21.70 -7.39
C LEU A 78 8.08 22.09 -6.52
N PHE A 79 8.93 21.12 -6.18
CA PHE A 79 10.12 21.37 -5.36
C PHE A 79 11.09 22.33 -6.02
N LYS A 80 11.26 22.24 -7.35
CA LYS A 80 12.03 23.17 -8.15
C LYS A 80 11.45 24.59 -8.08
N THR A 81 10.13 24.72 -8.22
CA THR A 81 9.43 26.00 -8.11
C THR A 81 9.59 26.61 -6.72
N CYS A 82 9.57 25.80 -5.67
CA CYS A 82 9.74 26.24 -4.29
C CYS A 82 11.21 26.37 -3.85
N MET A 83 12.17 26.05 -4.72
CA MET A 83 13.61 26.16 -4.45
C MET A 83 14.06 25.40 -3.20
N VAL A 84 13.51 24.21 -2.99
CA VAL A 84 13.82 23.35 -1.84
C VAL A 84 14.68 22.16 -2.28
N PRO A 85 15.68 21.75 -1.49
CA PRO A 85 16.51 20.59 -1.82
C PRO A 85 15.73 19.30 -1.69
N VAL A 86 16.00 18.36 -2.61
CA VAL A 86 15.38 17.04 -2.66
C VAL A 86 16.43 15.96 -2.52
N ILE A 87 16.24 15.08 -1.56
CA ILE A 87 17.00 13.86 -1.34
C ILE A 87 16.16 12.69 -1.88
N GLU A 88 16.70 11.90 -2.80
CA GLU A 88 16.09 10.68 -3.32
C GLU A 88 16.90 9.46 -2.89
N PRO A 89 16.54 8.79 -1.78
CA PRO A 89 17.25 7.60 -1.31
C PRO A 89 17.23 6.48 -2.36
N ARG A 90 18.37 5.81 -2.55
CA ARG A 90 18.53 4.69 -3.49
C ARG A 90 18.38 3.33 -2.82
N THR A 91 18.57 3.29 -1.50
CA THR A 91 18.56 2.06 -0.68
C THR A 91 17.83 2.29 0.65
N HIS A 92 17.48 1.19 1.33
CA HIS A 92 16.90 1.25 2.68
C HIS A 92 17.84 1.90 3.70
N GLN A 93 19.17 1.71 3.56
CA GLN A 93 20.12 2.38 4.43
C GLN A 93 20.10 3.89 4.23
N GLU A 94 20.07 4.36 2.98
CA GLU A 94 19.95 5.78 2.69
C GLU A 94 18.62 6.38 3.15
N MET A 95 17.51 5.62 3.09
CA MET A 95 16.24 6.02 3.71
C MET A 95 16.36 6.24 5.22
N MET A 96 17.11 5.36 5.90
CA MET A 96 17.37 5.44 7.34
C MET A 96 18.25 6.65 7.70
N ASP A 97 19.21 6.99 6.83
CA ASP A 97 20.18 8.07 7.04
C ASP A 97 19.63 9.44 6.64
N ALA A 98 18.70 9.48 5.69
CA ALA A 98 18.18 10.71 5.09
C ALA A 98 17.64 11.74 6.08
N PRO A 99 16.87 11.39 7.15
CA PRO A 99 16.38 12.38 8.11
C PRO A 99 17.51 13.15 8.84
N GLY A 100 18.61 12.46 9.16
CA GLY A 100 19.79 13.10 9.76
C GLY A 100 20.44 14.10 8.84
N LEU A 101 20.68 13.71 7.58
CA LEU A 101 21.22 14.56 6.53
C LEU A 101 20.30 15.75 6.24
N ALA A 102 19.00 15.50 6.09
CA ALA A 102 18.02 16.56 5.84
C ALA A 102 17.99 17.61 6.95
N ALA A 103 18.13 17.19 8.22
CA ALA A 103 18.20 18.11 9.33
C ALA A 103 19.46 19.00 9.28
N GLU A 104 20.61 18.48 8.89
CA GLU A 104 21.84 19.24 8.71
C GLU A 104 21.72 20.27 7.57
N ILE A 105 21.20 19.86 6.43
CA ILE A 105 20.93 20.74 5.29
C ILE A 105 19.92 21.83 5.68
N GLY A 106 18.81 21.46 6.30
CA GLY A 106 17.75 22.38 6.67
C GLY A 106 18.21 23.48 7.64
N ARG A 107 19.00 23.12 8.66
CA ARG A 107 19.59 24.08 9.61
C ARG A 107 20.63 24.99 8.93
N LYS A 108 21.51 24.40 8.09
CA LYS A 108 22.59 25.15 7.44
C LYS A 108 22.06 26.15 6.43
N TYR A 109 21.16 25.71 5.57
CA TYR A 109 20.64 26.51 4.45
C TYR A 109 19.29 27.18 4.75
N LYS A 110 18.79 27.07 5.98
CA LYS A 110 17.57 27.72 6.46
C LYS A 110 16.35 27.44 5.56
N THR A 111 16.19 26.18 5.16
CA THR A 111 15.20 25.75 4.16
C THR A 111 14.45 24.50 4.61
N PRO A 112 13.19 24.30 4.21
CA PRO A 112 12.63 22.95 4.25
C PRO A 112 13.46 22.01 3.37
N VAL A 113 13.48 20.72 3.73
CA VAL A 113 14.17 19.68 2.95
C VAL A 113 13.17 18.58 2.65
N VAL A 114 13.15 18.11 1.40
CA VAL A 114 12.31 16.99 0.99
C VAL A 114 13.14 15.71 0.90
N ILE A 115 12.63 14.65 1.52
CA ILE A 115 13.05 13.27 1.27
C ILE A 115 11.96 12.64 0.40
N LEU A 116 12.26 12.40 -0.86
CA LEU A 116 11.35 11.80 -1.83
C LEU A 116 11.64 10.29 -1.90
N ALA A 117 10.87 9.50 -1.15
CA ALA A 117 11.01 8.06 -1.09
C ALA A 117 10.11 7.40 -2.14
N SER A 118 10.70 6.65 -3.06
CA SER A 118 9.93 5.94 -4.09
C SER A 118 9.03 4.86 -3.51
N GLY A 119 7.88 4.60 -4.15
CA GLY A 119 6.97 3.51 -3.81
C GLY A 119 7.68 2.15 -3.78
N GLY A 120 8.61 1.91 -4.70
CA GLY A 120 9.41 0.69 -4.74
C GLY A 120 10.22 0.45 -3.46
N LEU A 121 10.80 1.49 -2.86
CA LEU A 121 11.48 1.39 -1.56
C LEU A 121 10.48 1.33 -0.39
N CYS A 122 9.39 2.10 -0.43
CA CYS A 122 8.38 2.11 0.63
C CYS A 122 7.64 0.76 0.76
N HIS A 123 7.54 0.00 -0.33
CA HIS A 123 6.90 -1.31 -0.40
C HIS A 123 7.90 -2.48 -0.42
N SER A 124 9.13 -2.23 -0.07
CA SER A 124 10.16 -3.26 0.07
C SER A 124 10.75 -3.26 1.49
N GLU A 125 11.38 -4.35 1.84
CA GLU A 125 12.09 -4.50 3.11
C GLU A 125 13.55 -4.84 2.84
N GLY A 126 14.44 -4.23 3.60
CA GLY A 126 15.87 -4.50 3.60
C GLY A 126 16.42 -4.39 5.02
N LEU A 127 17.61 -4.92 5.23
CA LEU A 127 18.31 -4.84 6.51
C LEU A 127 19.14 -3.55 6.56
N VAL A 128 19.04 -2.81 7.67
CA VAL A 128 19.76 -1.55 7.87
C VAL A 128 20.62 -1.61 9.13
N ARG A 129 21.72 -0.85 9.14
CA ARG A 129 22.45 -0.53 10.37
C ARG A 129 21.75 0.62 11.06
N LEU A 130 21.44 0.44 12.32
CA LEU A 130 20.91 1.55 13.12
C LEU A 130 22.04 2.54 13.40
N ASN A 131 21.77 3.81 13.15
CA ASN A 131 22.69 4.87 13.49
C ASN A 131 22.73 5.08 15.00
N GLU A 132 23.84 5.55 15.52
CA GLU A 132 23.92 6.02 16.90
C GLU A 132 22.93 7.18 17.09
N ILE A 133 22.09 7.08 18.11
CA ILE A 133 21.12 8.13 18.43
C ILE A 133 21.86 9.32 19.00
N LYS A 134 22.08 10.33 18.19
CA LYS A 134 22.62 11.62 18.63
C LYS A 134 21.48 12.53 19.07
N LYS A 135 21.44 12.88 20.36
CA LYS A 135 20.50 13.88 20.84
C LYS A 135 20.85 15.22 20.18
N ARG A 136 19.92 15.75 19.41
CA ARG A 136 20.05 17.10 18.86
C ARG A 136 19.52 18.10 19.88
N GLU A 137 20.30 19.15 20.12
CA GLU A 137 19.86 20.26 20.97
C GLU A 137 18.86 21.13 20.22
N LEU A 138 17.94 21.72 20.98
CA LEU A 138 17.05 22.74 20.45
C LEU A 138 17.91 23.94 20.01
N MET A 139 17.55 24.52 18.89
CA MET A 139 18.09 25.82 18.49
C MET A 139 17.38 26.91 19.34
N ASP A 140 18.02 28.07 19.47
CA ASP A 140 17.38 29.20 20.07
C ASP A 140 16.15 29.64 19.29
N ILE A 141 15.14 30.11 19.99
CA ILE A 141 13.96 30.71 19.36
C ILE A 141 14.45 31.96 18.61
N PRO A 142 13.98 32.17 17.34
CA PRO A 142 14.34 33.38 16.61
C PRO A 142 14.08 34.65 17.42
N GLU A 143 15.04 35.56 17.46
CA GLU A 143 14.92 36.83 18.20
C GLU A 143 13.76 37.69 17.67
N ASP A 144 13.54 37.63 16.35
CA ASP A 144 12.45 38.35 15.67
C ASP A 144 11.53 37.37 14.89
N LEU A 145 10.44 36.94 15.55
CA LEU A 145 9.42 36.11 14.91
C LEU A 145 8.68 36.82 13.76
N ALA A 146 8.72 38.17 13.69
CA ALA A 146 8.10 38.90 12.60
C ALA A 146 8.76 38.63 11.25
N ARG A 147 10.00 38.15 11.23
CA ARG A 147 10.69 37.67 10.02
C ARG A 147 9.95 36.55 9.31
N PHE A 148 9.11 35.81 10.02
CA PHE A 148 8.29 34.71 9.49
C PHE A 148 6.87 35.16 9.10
N ASN A 149 6.71 36.42 8.71
CA ASN A 149 5.46 36.97 8.21
C ASN A 149 5.56 37.19 6.69
N LEU A 150 4.52 36.77 5.95
CA LEU A 150 4.46 36.91 4.47
C LEU A 150 3.91 38.27 4.03
N LEU A 151 4.20 39.36 4.75
CA LEU A 151 3.96 40.69 4.24
C LEU A 151 4.83 40.92 2.99
N PRO A 152 4.35 41.67 1.95
CA PRO A 152 5.05 41.80 0.67
C PRO A 152 6.52 42.28 0.78
N SER A 153 6.82 43.17 1.75
CA SER A 153 8.18 43.65 1.98
C SER A 153 9.09 42.52 2.51
N MET A 154 8.63 41.77 3.52
CA MET A 154 9.37 40.67 4.12
C MET A 154 9.52 39.49 3.16
N ALA A 155 8.50 39.21 2.35
CA ALA A 155 8.57 38.18 1.32
C ALA A 155 9.64 38.50 0.28
N ARG A 156 9.81 39.78 -0.10
CA ARG A 156 10.85 40.24 -1.00
C ARG A 156 12.25 40.08 -0.40
N GLU A 157 12.43 40.52 0.84
CA GLU A 157 13.71 40.35 1.56
C GLU A 157 14.11 38.87 1.69
N ASN A 158 13.15 38.00 2.03
CA ASN A 158 13.40 36.56 2.11
C ASN A 158 13.76 35.97 0.72
N TYR A 159 13.07 36.42 -0.35
CA TYR A 159 13.38 35.97 -1.71
C TYR A 159 14.80 36.39 -2.13
N ASP A 160 15.18 37.63 -1.88
CA ASP A 160 16.56 38.12 -2.18
C ASP A 160 17.58 37.24 -1.42
N ALA A 161 17.37 36.97 -0.12
CA ALA A 161 18.28 36.12 0.63
C ALA A 161 18.28 34.65 0.13
N VAL A 162 17.16 34.13 -0.33
CA VAL A 162 17.11 32.81 -0.98
C VAL A 162 17.97 32.80 -2.25
N MET A 163 17.92 33.84 -3.07
CA MET A 163 18.68 33.91 -4.33
C MET A 163 20.16 34.17 -4.12
N ASP A 164 20.49 35.03 -3.15
CA ASP A 164 21.88 35.45 -2.92
C ASP A 164 22.68 34.47 -2.07
N GLU A 165 22.04 33.78 -1.12
CA GLU A 165 22.71 32.90 -0.15
C GLU A 165 22.35 31.42 -0.33
N ARG A 166 21.03 31.09 -0.31
CA ARG A 166 20.56 29.68 -0.27
C ARG A 166 20.85 28.96 -1.57
N MET A 167 20.42 29.49 -2.69
CA MET A 167 20.53 28.78 -3.97
C MET A 167 21.98 28.53 -4.37
N PRO A 168 22.91 29.51 -4.32
CA PRO A 168 24.33 29.24 -4.59
C PRO A 168 24.92 28.19 -3.64
N GLY A 169 24.54 28.24 -2.37
CA GLY A 169 25.00 27.25 -1.38
C GLY A 169 24.47 25.84 -1.61
N LEU A 170 23.22 25.69 -2.06
CA LEU A 170 22.63 24.40 -2.40
C LEU A 170 23.23 23.86 -3.71
N GLU A 171 23.49 24.69 -4.70
CA GLU A 171 24.18 24.28 -5.92
C GLU A 171 25.58 23.75 -5.61
N ASP A 172 26.36 24.46 -4.79
CA ASP A 172 27.66 23.97 -4.33
C ASP A 172 27.56 22.64 -3.58
N LEU A 173 26.57 22.51 -2.70
CA LEU A 173 26.32 21.27 -1.96
C LEU A 173 26.07 20.09 -2.90
N VAL A 174 25.16 20.22 -3.86
CA VAL A 174 24.78 19.09 -4.73
C VAL A 174 25.90 18.70 -5.68
N GLU A 175 26.73 19.65 -6.12
CA GLU A 175 27.87 19.37 -6.99
C GLU A 175 29.03 18.67 -6.27
N ASN A 176 29.24 18.99 -4.98
CA ASN A 176 30.41 18.52 -4.22
C ASN A 176 30.07 17.45 -3.19
N THR A 177 28.81 16.98 -3.11
CA THR A 177 28.44 15.95 -2.14
C THR A 177 29.10 14.60 -2.43
N PRO A 178 29.68 13.91 -1.40
CA PRO A 178 30.23 12.57 -1.56
C PRO A 178 29.14 11.48 -1.75
N LEU A 179 27.86 11.88 -1.70
CA LEU A 179 26.72 10.98 -1.86
C LEU A 179 26.41 10.71 -3.34
N ILE A 180 26.87 11.53 -4.27
CA ILE A 180 26.92 11.14 -5.68
C ILE A 180 27.91 10.01 -5.82
N LYS A 181 27.49 8.93 -6.47
CA LYS A 181 28.35 7.77 -6.74
C LYS A 181 28.56 7.63 -8.23
N TRP A 182 29.81 7.63 -8.61
CA TRP A 182 30.26 7.37 -9.97
C TRP A 182 30.99 6.02 -9.97
N GLU A 183 30.33 4.99 -10.46
CA GLU A 183 30.89 3.67 -10.65
C GLU A 183 31.45 3.58 -12.06
N GLN A 184 32.77 3.48 -12.17
CA GLN A 184 33.50 3.38 -13.43
C GLN A 184 33.78 1.92 -13.74
N ASP A 185 33.34 1.46 -14.89
CA ASP A 185 33.56 0.10 -15.38
C ASP A 185 34.26 0.11 -16.75
N GLY A 186 34.73 1.29 -17.17
CA GLY A 186 35.44 1.51 -18.43
C GLY A 186 34.57 1.26 -19.67
N GLY A 187 33.25 1.30 -19.50
CA GLY A 187 32.26 0.99 -20.54
C GLY A 187 32.11 2.10 -21.57
N LYS A 188 31.61 1.70 -22.74
CA LYS A 188 31.20 2.63 -23.80
C LYS A 188 29.76 3.14 -23.62
N ARG A 189 29.17 2.87 -22.47
CA ARG A 189 27.82 3.29 -22.10
C ARG A 189 27.85 3.98 -20.75
N GLY A 190 27.12 5.09 -20.66
CA GLY A 190 26.91 5.76 -19.39
C GLY A 190 25.44 5.72 -19.02
N VAL A 191 25.13 5.55 -17.72
CA VAL A 191 23.78 5.63 -17.21
C VAL A 191 23.73 6.62 -16.06
N ILE A 192 22.85 7.62 -16.17
CA ILE A 192 22.54 8.57 -15.10
C ILE A 192 21.22 8.17 -14.47
N THR A 193 21.19 8.03 -13.15
CA THR A 193 20.03 7.52 -12.43
C THR A 193 19.90 8.12 -11.04
N CYS A 194 18.71 8.02 -10.41
CA CYS A 194 18.42 8.49 -9.06
C CYS A 194 17.41 7.57 -8.35
N GLY A 195 17.30 7.67 -7.05
CA GLY A 195 16.33 6.89 -6.29
C GLY A 195 16.46 5.38 -6.52
N VAL A 196 15.35 4.65 -6.45
CA VAL A 196 15.31 3.18 -6.56
C VAL A 196 15.76 2.66 -7.92
N THR A 197 15.66 3.46 -8.99
CA THR A 197 16.10 3.04 -10.33
C THR A 197 17.59 2.74 -10.39
N THR A 198 18.38 3.28 -9.45
CA THR A 198 19.79 2.92 -9.29
C THR A 198 19.98 1.43 -9.02
N ALA A 199 19.15 0.85 -8.14
CA ALA A 199 19.19 -0.59 -7.85
C ALA A 199 18.81 -1.43 -9.08
N TYR A 200 17.83 -0.97 -9.85
CA TYR A 200 17.37 -1.65 -11.06
C TYR A 200 18.44 -1.62 -12.17
N VAL A 201 19.11 -0.49 -12.36
CA VAL A 201 20.21 -0.37 -13.31
C VAL A 201 21.36 -1.32 -12.95
N LYS A 202 21.76 -1.34 -11.67
CA LYS A 202 22.80 -2.26 -11.18
C LYS A 202 22.42 -3.72 -11.34
N GLU A 203 21.15 -4.06 -11.06
CA GLU A 203 20.64 -5.41 -11.24
C GLU A 203 20.77 -5.87 -12.70
N VAL A 204 20.42 -5.01 -13.67
CA VAL A 204 20.54 -5.30 -15.10
C VAL A 204 21.99 -5.40 -15.52
N ARG A 205 22.85 -4.47 -15.08
CA ARG A 205 24.28 -4.50 -15.35
C ARG A 205 24.92 -5.84 -14.94
N ASP A 206 24.69 -6.22 -13.69
CA ASP A 206 25.33 -7.40 -13.11
C ASP A 206 24.74 -8.71 -13.66
N PHE A 207 23.43 -8.75 -13.93
CA PHE A 207 22.77 -9.92 -14.49
C PHE A 207 23.17 -10.22 -15.93
N TYR A 208 23.26 -9.18 -16.78
CA TYR A 208 23.66 -9.32 -18.18
C TYR A 208 25.17 -9.14 -18.40
N ASN A 209 25.92 -8.90 -17.34
CA ASN A 209 27.36 -8.64 -17.38
C ASN A 209 27.72 -7.55 -18.40
N VAL A 210 27.10 -6.39 -18.25
CA VAL A 210 27.24 -5.25 -19.18
C VAL A 210 28.26 -4.27 -18.65
N ASP A 211 29.25 -3.93 -19.48
CA ASP A 211 30.19 -2.83 -19.20
C ASP A 211 29.45 -1.50 -19.31
N MET A 212 29.21 -0.83 -18.16
CA MET A 212 28.59 0.49 -18.11
C MET A 212 29.04 1.29 -16.90
N ASP A 213 29.32 2.54 -17.13
CA ASP A 213 29.54 3.52 -16.07
C ASP A 213 28.19 4.00 -15.53
N ILE A 214 28.08 4.14 -14.22
CA ILE A 214 26.84 4.55 -13.56
C ILE A 214 27.09 5.79 -12.71
N LEU A 215 26.43 6.91 -13.05
CA LEU A 215 26.33 8.08 -12.19
C LEU A 215 25.00 8.04 -11.43
N SER A 216 25.05 7.75 -10.14
CA SER A 216 23.85 7.71 -9.31
C SER A 216 23.75 8.94 -8.41
N LEU A 217 22.68 9.70 -8.61
CA LEU A 217 22.41 10.93 -7.88
C LEU A 217 21.65 10.61 -6.58
N HIS A 218 22.02 11.24 -5.48
CA HIS A 218 21.33 11.16 -4.20
C HIS A 218 20.47 12.41 -3.94
N MET A 219 20.84 13.53 -4.56
CA MET A 219 20.05 14.77 -4.56
C MET A 219 19.73 15.15 -5.99
N THR A 220 18.48 15.53 -6.24
CA THR A 220 17.97 15.80 -7.59
C THR A 220 17.47 17.25 -7.76
N ASN A 221 17.31 18.00 -6.69
CA ASN A 221 17.04 19.44 -6.74
C ASN A 221 17.88 20.18 -5.68
N PRO A 222 18.67 21.19 -6.08
CA PRO A 222 19.02 21.53 -7.46
C PRO A 222 19.66 20.37 -8.21
N VAL A 223 19.55 20.37 -9.53
CA VAL A 223 20.20 19.33 -10.37
C VAL A 223 21.71 19.56 -10.37
N PRO A 224 22.55 18.57 -10.04
CA PRO A 224 24.01 18.71 -10.05
C PRO A 224 24.55 18.70 -11.48
N ILE A 225 24.25 19.75 -12.22
CA ILE A 225 24.44 19.82 -13.69
C ILE A 225 25.91 19.76 -14.12
N LYS A 226 26.81 20.33 -13.33
CA LYS A 226 28.27 20.32 -13.66
C LYS A 226 28.80 18.89 -13.52
N LYS A 227 28.40 18.17 -12.47
CA LYS A 227 28.79 16.76 -12.25
C LYS A 227 28.22 15.87 -13.35
N ILE A 228 27.01 16.14 -13.80
CA ILE A 228 26.37 15.43 -14.91
C ILE A 228 27.12 15.69 -16.22
N ILE A 229 27.54 16.96 -16.52
CA ILE A 229 28.33 17.30 -17.70
C ILE A 229 29.70 16.58 -17.66
N GLU A 230 30.39 16.61 -16.51
CA GLU A 230 31.67 15.91 -16.32
C GLU A 230 31.54 14.40 -16.65
N PHE A 231 30.45 13.76 -16.16
CA PHE A 231 30.15 12.36 -16.48
C PHE A 231 29.86 12.19 -17.98
N TYR A 232 28.97 13.01 -18.54
CA TYR A 232 28.56 12.92 -19.94
C TYR A 232 29.77 13.03 -20.89
N ASP A 233 30.65 13.97 -20.64
CA ASP A 233 31.86 14.22 -21.46
C ASP A 233 32.91 13.10 -21.33
N SER A 234 32.82 12.28 -20.26
CA SER A 234 33.74 11.14 -20.04
C SER A 234 33.33 9.87 -20.80
N ILE A 235 32.11 9.83 -21.32
CA ILE A 235 31.55 8.63 -21.97
C ILE A 235 31.77 8.73 -23.49
N ASP A 236 32.49 7.75 -24.04
CA ASP A 236 32.71 7.65 -25.49
C ASP A 236 31.63 6.74 -26.12
N GLY A 237 30.37 7.15 -25.99
CA GLY A 237 29.24 6.37 -26.48
C GLY A 237 27.89 6.88 -26.02
N ASP A 238 26.92 5.99 -25.91
CA ASP A 238 25.56 6.34 -25.54
C ASP A 238 25.43 6.64 -24.04
N VAL A 239 24.77 7.75 -23.71
CA VAL A 239 24.41 8.09 -22.34
C VAL A 239 22.91 7.96 -22.14
N TYR A 240 22.53 7.12 -21.20
CA TYR A 240 21.14 6.86 -20.83
C TYR A 240 20.74 7.63 -19.58
N VAL A 241 19.46 8.04 -19.51
CA VAL A 241 18.86 8.63 -18.30
C VAL A 241 17.71 7.73 -17.84
N ILE A 242 17.85 7.14 -16.66
CA ILE A 242 16.88 6.23 -16.06
C ILE A 242 16.37 6.85 -14.76
N GLU A 243 15.19 7.47 -14.82
CA GLU A 243 14.53 8.15 -13.71
C GLU A 243 13.04 7.84 -13.68
N ASP A 244 12.46 7.61 -12.50
CA ASP A 244 11.01 7.49 -12.35
C ASP A 244 10.31 8.85 -12.49
N GLY A 245 9.00 8.85 -12.71
CA GLY A 245 8.22 10.06 -12.91
C GLY A 245 8.29 10.61 -14.33
N TYR A 246 8.42 11.92 -14.46
CA TYR A 246 8.56 12.60 -15.75
C TYR A 246 10.03 12.72 -16.15
N MET A 247 10.33 13.49 -17.19
CA MET A 247 11.68 13.69 -17.71
C MET A 247 12.40 14.84 -17.00
N TYR A 248 12.46 14.80 -15.66
CA TYR A 248 12.97 15.91 -14.86
C TYR A 248 14.48 16.15 -15.04
N LEU A 249 15.27 15.09 -14.91
CA LEU A 249 16.72 15.14 -15.14
C LEU A 249 17.03 15.22 -16.65
N GLN A 250 16.31 14.41 -17.44
CA GLN A 250 16.47 14.42 -18.90
C GLN A 250 16.26 15.80 -19.50
N GLU A 251 15.18 16.52 -19.15
CA GLU A 251 14.91 17.88 -19.60
C GLU A 251 16.01 18.87 -19.16
N ALA A 252 16.57 18.69 -17.96
CA ALA A 252 17.68 19.52 -17.50
C ALA A 252 18.94 19.32 -18.37
N MET A 253 19.26 18.08 -18.70
CA MET A 253 20.41 17.72 -19.55
C MET A 253 20.21 18.18 -20.99
N GLU A 254 19.03 17.95 -21.56
CA GLU A 254 18.70 18.39 -22.93
C GLU A 254 18.77 19.92 -23.08
N ARG A 255 18.43 20.65 -22.03
CA ARG A 255 18.57 22.12 -22.00
C ARG A 255 20.03 22.59 -22.11
N GLU A 256 20.97 21.84 -21.56
CA GLU A 256 22.41 22.07 -21.68
C GLU A 256 22.99 21.51 -22.98
N GLY A 257 22.15 21.02 -23.89
CA GLY A 257 22.56 20.53 -25.21
C GLY A 257 23.07 19.09 -25.25
N MET A 258 22.97 18.34 -24.15
CA MET A 258 23.34 16.92 -24.10
C MET A 258 22.36 16.08 -24.90
N LYS A 259 22.85 15.10 -25.65
CA LYS A 259 22.05 14.11 -26.36
C LYS A 259 22.01 12.84 -25.53
N VAL A 260 20.87 12.57 -24.92
CA VAL A 260 20.71 11.43 -24.03
C VAL A 260 19.58 10.52 -24.48
N ILE A 261 19.66 9.26 -24.10
CA ILE A 261 18.65 8.23 -24.37
C ILE A 261 17.86 8.00 -23.08
N GLY A 262 16.63 8.46 -23.03
CA GLY A 262 15.76 8.33 -21.87
C GLY A 262 14.34 8.00 -22.29
N LYS A 263 13.36 8.64 -21.67
CA LYS A 263 11.95 8.55 -22.02
C LYS A 263 11.68 9.33 -23.31
N GLU A 264 10.78 8.82 -24.12
CA GLU A 264 10.28 9.54 -25.28
C GLU A 264 9.23 10.58 -24.86
N LYS A 265 9.04 11.60 -25.65
CA LYS A 265 7.94 12.55 -25.48
C LYS A 265 6.62 11.77 -25.46
N TYR A 266 5.80 11.96 -24.44
CA TYR A 266 4.56 11.20 -24.19
C TYR A 266 4.78 9.72 -23.84
N SER A 267 5.93 9.38 -23.29
CA SER A 267 6.18 8.04 -22.75
C SER A 267 5.10 7.63 -21.73
N LYS A 268 4.70 6.36 -21.79
CA LYS A 268 3.82 5.75 -20.79
C LYS A 268 4.58 5.12 -19.63
N ILE A 269 5.91 5.13 -19.68
CA ILE A 269 6.78 4.64 -18.60
C ILE A 269 6.82 5.70 -17.52
N THR A 270 6.07 5.48 -16.44
CA THR A 270 6.07 6.34 -15.27
C THR A 270 7.03 5.84 -14.19
N GLU A 271 7.19 4.52 -14.10
CA GLU A 271 8.18 3.85 -13.26
C GLU A 271 8.93 2.82 -14.10
N TRP A 272 10.23 2.74 -13.88
CA TRP A 272 11.08 1.73 -14.50
C TRP A 272 11.02 0.40 -13.76
N SER A 273 11.30 -0.66 -14.48
CA SER A 273 11.61 -1.98 -13.94
C SER A 273 12.90 -2.50 -14.54
N PRO A 274 13.56 -3.49 -13.94
CA PRO A 274 14.72 -4.12 -14.56
C PRO A 274 14.44 -4.60 -16.00
N THR A 275 13.25 -5.14 -16.26
CA THR A 275 12.83 -5.55 -17.62
C THR A 275 12.84 -4.40 -18.61
N LEU A 276 12.17 -3.28 -18.28
CA LEU A 276 12.10 -2.10 -19.16
C LEU A 276 13.49 -1.47 -19.37
N ILE A 277 14.35 -1.53 -18.36
CA ILE A 277 15.73 -1.04 -18.46
C ILE A 277 16.54 -1.94 -19.40
N ALA A 278 16.44 -3.25 -19.26
CA ALA A 278 17.13 -4.19 -20.13
C ALA A 278 16.70 -4.03 -21.59
N GLU A 279 15.41 -3.91 -21.87
CA GLU A 279 14.88 -3.60 -23.19
C GLU A 279 15.40 -2.27 -23.74
N LYS A 280 15.43 -1.22 -22.91
CA LYS A 280 15.95 0.09 -23.31
C LYS A 280 17.44 0.05 -23.65
N LEU A 281 18.20 -0.80 -22.98
CA LEU A 281 19.62 -1.03 -23.25
C LEU A 281 19.85 -1.95 -24.48
N GLY A 282 18.78 -2.45 -25.10
CA GLY A 282 18.82 -3.24 -26.33
C GLY A 282 18.92 -4.75 -26.13
N PHE A 283 18.60 -5.26 -24.93
CA PHE A 283 18.47 -6.70 -24.72
C PHE A 283 17.12 -7.19 -25.22
N ASP A 284 17.13 -8.31 -25.92
CA ASP A 284 15.91 -8.98 -26.37
C ASP A 284 15.35 -9.83 -25.23
N ILE A 285 14.19 -9.44 -24.72
CA ILE A 285 13.50 -10.12 -23.62
C ILE A 285 12.36 -10.93 -24.20
N GLU A 286 12.46 -12.26 -24.11
CA GLU A 286 11.37 -13.14 -24.54
C GLU A 286 10.18 -13.05 -23.59
N HIS A 287 9.10 -12.43 -24.05
CA HIS A 287 7.82 -12.41 -23.33
C HIS A 287 6.97 -13.61 -23.73
N LYS A 288 6.59 -14.42 -22.74
CA LYS A 288 5.69 -15.57 -22.92
C LYS A 288 4.27 -15.21 -22.44
N PRO A 289 3.39 -14.69 -23.30
CA PRO A 289 2.05 -14.35 -22.88
C PRO A 289 1.31 -15.60 -22.40
N SER A 290 0.61 -15.50 -21.28
CA SER A 290 -0.27 -16.57 -20.81
C SER A 290 -1.35 -16.87 -21.86
N SER A 291 -1.50 -18.14 -22.22
CA SER A 291 -2.57 -18.60 -23.14
C SER A 291 -3.95 -18.59 -22.48
N VAL A 292 -4.02 -18.43 -21.16
CA VAL A 292 -5.24 -18.47 -20.36
C VAL A 292 -5.51 -17.09 -19.75
N LYS A 293 -6.77 -16.65 -19.82
CA LYS A 293 -7.19 -15.37 -19.27
C LYS A 293 -7.13 -15.40 -17.75
N PRO A 294 -6.48 -14.41 -17.08
CA PRO A 294 -6.37 -14.39 -15.64
C PRO A 294 -7.74 -14.17 -14.98
N VAL A 295 -7.97 -14.82 -13.85
CA VAL A 295 -9.19 -14.68 -13.07
C VAL A 295 -9.32 -13.24 -12.53
N PRO A 296 -10.42 -12.52 -12.82
CA PRO A 296 -10.63 -11.17 -12.32
C PRO A 296 -10.88 -11.19 -10.80
N ARG A 297 -10.12 -10.38 -10.06
CA ARG A 297 -10.26 -10.23 -8.60
C ARG A 297 -10.38 -8.75 -8.24
N PRO A 298 -11.57 -8.16 -8.43
CA PRO A 298 -11.80 -6.78 -8.04
C PRO A 298 -11.65 -6.63 -6.51
N PRO A 299 -11.20 -5.48 -6.02
CA PRO A 299 -11.18 -5.19 -4.61
C PRO A 299 -12.58 -5.32 -3.98
N MET A 300 -12.66 -5.93 -2.80
CA MET A 300 -13.91 -6.13 -2.07
C MET A 300 -13.84 -5.52 -0.67
N ILE A 301 -14.99 -5.17 -0.13
CA ILE A 301 -15.10 -4.81 1.29
C ILE A 301 -14.78 -6.02 2.17
N CYS A 302 -14.26 -5.76 3.36
CA CYS A 302 -13.89 -6.82 4.32
C CYS A 302 -15.09 -7.69 4.70
N ALA A 303 -14.84 -8.95 5.04
CA ALA A 303 -15.88 -9.84 5.58
C ALA A 303 -16.48 -9.25 6.87
N GLY A 304 -17.80 -9.08 6.88
CA GLY A 304 -18.52 -8.46 7.99
C GLY A 304 -18.34 -6.94 8.12
N CYS A 305 -17.85 -6.26 7.08
CA CYS A 305 -17.71 -4.82 7.07
C CYS A 305 -19.03 -4.10 7.41
N PRO A 306 -19.01 -3.05 8.25
CA PRO A 306 -20.21 -2.26 8.58
C PRO A 306 -20.88 -1.63 7.36
N TYR A 307 -20.18 -1.46 6.25
CA TYR A 307 -20.74 -0.86 5.04
C TYR A 307 -21.53 -1.83 4.16
N THR A 308 -21.51 -3.14 4.45
CA THR A 308 -22.14 -4.18 3.61
C THR A 308 -23.65 -3.96 3.45
N LEU A 309 -24.38 -3.77 4.56
CA LEU A 309 -25.85 -3.58 4.50
C LEU A 309 -26.21 -2.25 3.85
N PHE A 310 -25.48 -1.18 4.15
CA PHE A 310 -25.67 0.12 3.53
C PHE A 310 -25.52 0.03 2.01
N GLY A 311 -24.41 -0.54 1.53
CA GLY A 311 -24.17 -0.75 0.10
C GLY A 311 -25.30 -1.50 -0.58
N GLY A 312 -25.77 -2.60 0.02
CA GLY A 312 -26.91 -3.36 -0.50
C GLY A 312 -28.24 -2.58 -0.53
N VAL A 313 -28.47 -1.70 0.45
CA VAL A 313 -29.66 -0.81 0.47
C VAL A 313 -29.57 0.23 -0.64
N ILE A 314 -28.42 0.90 -0.77
CA ILE A 314 -28.22 1.97 -1.78
C ILE A 314 -28.31 1.40 -3.19
N ALA A 315 -27.65 0.26 -3.47
CA ALA A 315 -27.73 -0.41 -4.77
C ALA A 315 -29.19 -0.74 -5.15
N LYS A 316 -29.99 -1.21 -4.19
CA LYS A 316 -31.41 -1.49 -4.41
C LYS A 316 -32.25 -0.23 -4.62
N MET A 317 -31.96 0.87 -3.90
CA MET A 317 -32.61 2.16 -4.08
C MET A 317 -32.29 2.76 -5.46
N LYS A 318 -31.03 2.68 -5.90
CA LYS A 318 -30.59 3.08 -7.25
C LYS A 318 -31.31 2.27 -8.34
N LYS A 319 -31.31 0.94 -8.24
CA LYS A 319 -32.03 0.06 -9.19
C LYS A 319 -33.51 0.39 -9.31
N ARG A 320 -34.12 0.94 -8.26
CA ARG A 320 -35.53 1.37 -8.23
C ARG A 320 -35.74 2.82 -8.67
N GLY A 321 -34.73 3.53 -9.12
CA GLY A 321 -34.78 4.93 -9.53
C GLY A 321 -35.06 5.93 -8.40
N LYS A 322 -34.87 5.52 -7.13
CA LYS A 322 -34.99 6.42 -5.97
C LYS A 322 -33.74 7.29 -5.78
N ILE A 323 -32.60 6.83 -6.24
CA ILE A 323 -31.33 7.55 -6.32
C ILE A 323 -30.86 7.47 -7.76
N GLU A 324 -30.44 8.60 -8.34
CA GLU A 324 -29.97 8.68 -9.73
C GLU A 324 -28.46 8.88 -9.82
N ALA A 325 -27.85 9.62 -8.87
CA ALA A 325 -26.43 9.85 -8.84
C ALA A 325 -25.83 9.72 -7.42
N ILE A 326 -24.65 9.10 -7.33
CA ILE A 326 -23.96 8.81 -6.07
C ILE A 326 -22.52 9.30 -6.16
N PHE A 327 -22.22 10.38 -5.45
CA PHE A 327 -20.92 11.01 -5.41
C PHE A 327 -20.09 10.43 -4.26
N GLY A 328 -19.02 9.74 -4.59
CA GLY A 328 -18.19 9.06 -3.62
C GLY A 328 -16.93 9.82 -3.23
N ASP A 329 -16.29 9.32 -2.19
CA ASP A 329 -15.04 9.83 -1.65
C ASP A 329 -13.96 8.76 -1.62
N ILE A 330 -12.73 9.16 -1.30
CA ILE A 330 -11.59 8.25 -1.17
C ILE A 330 -11.62 7.60 0.22
N GLY A 331 -11.47 6.28 0.25
CA GLY A 331 -11.49 5.48 1.47
C GLY A 331 -12.22 4.14 1.26
N CYS A 332 -12.52 3.43 2.35
CA CYS A 332 -13.25 2.15 2.28
C CYS A 332 -14.62 2.26 1.58
N ASN A 333 -15.24 3.43 1.64
CA ASN A 333 -16.47 3.74 0.90
C ASN A 333 -16.30 3.63 -0.63
N ALA A 334 -15.10 3.87 -1.18
CA ALA A 334 -14.85 3.71 -2.62
C ALA A 334 -15.10 2.28 -3.11
N LEU A 335 -14.93 1.27 -2.25
CA LEU A 335 -15.19 -0.13 -2.59
C LEU A 335 -16.69 -0.43 -2.83
N LEU A 336 -17.60 0.48 -2.42
CA LEU A 336 -19.01 0.37 -2.74
C LEU A 336 -19.31 0.52 -4.25
N TYR A 337 -18.34 1.02 -5.03
CA TYR A 337 -18.40 0.99 -6.50
C TYR A 337 -18.65 -0.43 -7.03
N PHE A 338 -17.95 -1.43 -6.49
CA PHE A 338 -18.12 -2.84 -6.88
C PHE A 338 -19.46 -3.45 -6.44
N MET A 339 -20.19 -2.73 -5.60
CA MET A 339 -21.56 -3.09 -5.17
C MET A 339 -22.64 -2.30 -5.93
N ASN A 340 -22.30 -1.50 -6.94
CA ASN A 340 -23.19 -0.55 -7.63
C ASN A 340 -23.83 0.49 -6.69
N ALA A 341 -23.13 0.85 -5.62
CA ALA A 341 -23.58 1.79 -4.61
C ALA A 341 -22.70 3.05 -4.51
N LEU A 342 -21.89 3.31 -5.55
CA LEU A 342 -21.05 4.49 -5.70
C LEU A 342 -20.66 4.67 -7.15
N GLU A 343 -20.47 5.92 -7.62
CA GLU A 343 -20.18 6.20 -9.04
C GLU A 343 -18.94 7.07 -9.24
N THR A 344 -18.75 8.12 -8.46
CA THR A 344 -17.62 9.03 -8.63
C THR A 344 -16.66 8.96 -7.45
N GLY A 345 -15.41 9.38 -7.65
CA GLY A 345 -14.42 9.59 -6.61
C GLY A 345 -13.36 10.54 -7.16
N LEU A 346 -13.13 11.67 -6.50
CA LEU A 346 -12.19 12.70 -6.99
C LEU A 346 -11.02 12.85 -6.04
N ALA A 347 -11.26 13.28 -4.81
CA ALA A 347 -10.25 13.51 -3.78
C ALA A 347 -10.87 13.35 -2.39
N MET A 348 -10.06 13.20 -1.35
CA MET A 348 -10.54 13.18 0.03
C MET A 348 -11.32 14.48 0.36
N GLY A 349 -12.54 14.34 0.85
CA GLY A 349 -13.44 15.46 1.20
C GLY A 349 -14.23 16.04 0.04
N ALA A 350 -14.03 15.57 -1.20
CA ALA A 350 -14.63 16.18 -2.39
C ALA A 350 -16.02 15.65 -2.76
N SER A 351 -16.50 14.56 -2.16
CA SER A 351 -17.77 13.93 -2.55
C SER A 351 -18.97 14.87 -2.49
N ASP A 352 -19.14 15.59 -1.37
CA ASP A 352 -20.28 16.49 -1.21
C ASP A 352 -20.12 17.77 -2.04
N SER A 353 -18.94 18.32 -2.22
CA SER A 353 -18.73 19.47 -3.11
C SER A 353 -19.05 19.15 -4.57
N GLN A 354 -18.72 17.92 -5.04
CA GLN A 354 -19.14 17.43 -6.37
C GLN A 354 -20.67 17.37 -6.47
N ARG A 355 -21.35 16.77 -5.46
CA ARG A 355 -22.82 16.73 -5.41
C ARG A 355 -23.42 18.13 -5.44
N GLN A 356 -22.88 19.05 -4.64
CA GLN A 356 -23.35 20.44 -4.62
C GLN A 356 -23.23 21.08 -6.00
N GLY A 357 -22.08 20.98 -6.65
CA GLY A 357 -21.88 21.50 -8.01
C GLY A 357 -22.87 20.91 -9.02
N PHE A 358 -23.11 19.59 -8.94
CA PHE A 358 -24.11 18.94 -9.79
C PHE A 358 -25.52 19.41 -9.54
N VAL A 359 -25.94 19.56 -8.27
CA VAL A 359 -27.29 20.02 -7.88
C VAL A 359 -27.49 21.49 -8.22
N ILE A 360 -26.47 22.34 -8.10
CA ILE A 360 -26.57 23.76 -8.54
C ILE A 360 -26.86 23.84 -10.04
N ALA A 361 -26.18 22.96 -10.83
CA ALA A 361 -26.43 22.89 -12.28
C ALA A 361 -27.76 22.20 -12.66
N ARG A 362 -28.21 21.27 -11.81
CA ARG A 362 -29.42 20.46 -12.02
C ARG A 362 -30.28 20.42 -10.75
N PRO A 363 -30.96 21.53 -10.38
CA PRO A 363 -31.77 21.62 -9.15
C PRO A 363 -32.88 20.57 -9.08
N ASP A 364 -33.41 20.16 -10.22
CA ASP A 364 -34.44 19.12 -10.37
C ASP A 364 -33.98 17.74 -9.85
N LYS A 365 -32.66 17.54 -9.63
CA LYS A 365 -32.06 16.28 -9.18
C LYS A 365 -31.69 16.26 -7.69
N ALA A 366 -31.88 17.34 -6.95
CA ALA A 366 -31.39 17.47 -5.57
C ALA A 366 -31.83 16.33 -4.64
N ALA A 367 -33.08 15.89 -4.72
CA ALA A 367 -33.64 14.81 -3.91
C ALA A 367 -33.22 13.40 -4.35
N LYS A 368 -32.54 13.27 -5.49
CA LYS A 368 -32.12 11.99 -6.05
C LYS A 368 -30.59 11.82 -6.15
N CYS A 369 -29.86 12.82 -5.66
CA CYS A 369 -28.40 12.84 -5.65
C CYS A 369 -27.88 12.79 -4.22
N ILE A 370 -27.02 11.80 -3.93
CA ILE A 370 -26.41 11.65 -2.62
C ILE A 370 -24.90 11.73 -2.72
N SER A 371 -24.25 12.19 -1.66
CA SER A 371 -22.79 12.02 -1.47
C SER A 371 -22.51 11.02 -0.35
N ILE A 372 -21.40 10.29 -0.46
CA ILE A 372 -20.97 9.28 0.51
C ILE A 372 -19.50 9.53 0.87
N ILE A 373 -19.21 9.62 2.16
CA ILE A 373 -17.89 9.87 2.71
C ILE A 373 -17.65 9.00 3.96
N GLY A 374 -16.41 8.67 4.28
CA GLY A 374 -16.04 8.04 5.55
C GLY A 374 -15.84 9.06 6.66
N ASP A 375 -16.02 8.65 7.93
CA ASP A 375 -15.86 9.49 9.11
C ASP A 375 -14.47 10.13 9.23
N GLY A 376 -13.40 9.36 9.00
CA GLY A 376 -12.04 9.88 9.00
C GLY A 376 -11.84 10.99 7.96
N THR A 377 -12.38 10.80 6.75
CA THR A 377 -12.32 11.80 5.68
C THR A 377 -13.25 12.98 5.93
N GLU A 378 -14.38 12.77 6.59
CA GLU A 378 -15.25 13.87 7.05
C GLU A 378 -14.51 14.79 8.02
N CYS A 379 -13.82 14.22 9.01
CA CYS A 379 -12.98 14.97 9.95
C CYS A 379 -11.74 15.58 9.26
N HIS A 380 -11.22 14.97 8.21
CA HIS A 380 -10.05 15.45 7.49
C HIS A 380 -10.31 16.73 6.70
N SER A 381 -11.31 16.73 5.81
CA SER A 381 -11.63 17.83 4.88
C SER A 381 -13.10 17.86 4.45
N GLY A 382 -13.91 16.90 4.86
CA GLY A 382 -15.30 16.80 4.46
C GLY A 382 -16.21 17.83 5.12
N MET A 383 -15.88 18.31 6.34
CA MET A 383 -16.67 19.31 7.05
C MET A 383 -16.72 20.66 6.35
N ASP A 384 -15.73 21.00 5.54
CA ASP A 384 -15.73 22.23 4.74
C ASP A 384 -16.84 22.20 3.70
N ALA A 385 -17.04 21.05 3.05
CA ALA A 385 -18.14 20.86 2.11
C ALA A 385 -19.52 20.87 2.83
N THR A 386 -19.60 20.32 4.05
CA THR A 386 -20.82 20.40 4.88
C THR A 386 -21.19 21.85 5.19
N ARG A 387 -20.23 22.65 5.67
CA ARG A 387 -20.42 24.08 5.92
C ARG A 387 -20.83 24.84 4.66
N ASN A 388 -20.20 24.52 3.52
CA ASN A 388 -20.52 25.14 2.24
C ASN A 388 -21.94 24.83 1.76
N ALA A 389 -22.46 23.60 1.96
CA ALA A 389 -23.83 23.24 1.64
C ALA A 389 -24.83 24.07 2.43
N VAL A 390 -24.60 24.22 3.75
CA VAL A 390 -25.43 25.06 4.64
C VAL A 390 -25.32 26.54 4.25
N PHE A 391 -24.09 27.05 4.08
CA PHE A 391 -23.86 28.46 3.71
C PHE A 391 -24.53 28.85 2.39
N ARG A 392 -24.41 27.98 1.37
CA ARG A 392 -24.99 28.22 0.05
C ARG A 392 -26.45 27.76 -0.09
N LYS A 393 -27.01 27.14 0.96
CA LYS A 393 -28.38 26.57 0.96
C LYS A 393 -28.58 25.56 -0.19
N VAL A 394 -27.60 24.68 -0.42
CA VAL A 394 -27.68 23.63 -1.44
C VAL A 394 -28.40 22.42 -0.84
N PRO A 395 -29.59 22.04 -1.30
CA PRO A 395 -30.32 20.91 -0.75
C PRO A 395 -29.69 19.58 -1.13
N GLY A 396 -30.10 18.51 -0.45
CA GLY A 396 -29.73 17.12 -0.78
C GLY A 396 -29.27 16.33 0.42
N VAL A 397 -28.76 15.13 0.16
CA VAL A 397 -28.36 14.17 1.18
C VAL A 397 -26.86 13.93 1.13
N LYS A 398 -26.20 14.11 2.26
CA LYS A 398 -24.83 13.65 2.51
C LYS A 398 -24.88 12.45 3.46
N VAL A 399 -24.13 11.39 3.17
CA VAL A 399 -24.02 10.20 4.04
C VAL A 399 -22.59 10.09 4.56
N VAL A 400 -22.43 10.05 5.87
CA VAL A 400 -21.16 9.77 6.55
C VAL A 400 -21.19 8.33 7.07
N LEU A 401 -20.28 7.50 6.55
CA LEU A 401 -20.11 6.11 6.99
C LEU A 401 -19.10 6.10 8.13
N ASP A 402 -19.62 6.05 9.35
CA ASP A 402 -18.83 6.15 10.58
C ASP A 402 -18.41 4.77 11.09
N ASN A 403 -17.13 4.45 10.92
CA ASN A 403 -16.53 3.22 11.45
C ASN A 403 -15.48 3.47 12.54
N TYR A 404 -15.36 4.71 13.00
CA TYR A 404 -14.44 5.22 14.04
C TYR A 404 -12.95 5.21 13.66
N TRP A 405 -12.57 4.95 12.41
CA TRP A 405 -11.17 4.82 12.04
C TRP A 405 -10.91 5.24 10.60
N THR A 406 -9.73 5.79 10.33
CA THR A 406 -9.19 5.87 8.97
C THR A 406 -8.74 4.47 8.56
N ALA A 407 -9.72 3.63 8.18
CA ALA A 407 -9.54 2.18 8.17
C ALA A 407 -8.78 1.64 6.96
N MET A 408 -8.91 2.24 5.77
CA MET A 408 -8.33 1.74 4.51
C MET A 408 -6.81 1.60 4.58
N THR A 409 -6.14 2.55 5.17
CA THR A 409 -4.67 2.64 5.22
C THR A 409 -4.03 1.99 6.44
N GLY A 410 -4.81 1.26 7.25
CA GLY A 410 -4.30 0.51 8.41
C GLY A 410 -5.00 0.85 9.73
N GLY A 411 -6.05 1.65 9.70
CA GLY A 411 -6.84 2.01 10.88
C GLY A 411 -6.13 3.01 11.78
N GLN A 412 -5.64 4.09 11.18
CA GLN A 412 -5.10 5.23 11.91
C GLN A 412 -6.22 5.93 12.69
N PRO A 413 -5.90 6.48 13.87
CA PRO A 413 -6.86 7.29 14.61
C PRO A 413 -7.19 8.58 13.86
N SER A 414 -8.44 9.02 14.00
CA SER A 414 -8.96 10.30 13.54
C SER A 414 -9.72 10.94 14.69
N PRO A 415 -10.19 12.18 14.60
CA PRO A 415 -11.00 12.77 15.67
C PRO A 415 -12.22 11.92 16.08
N SER A 416 -12.84 11.16 15.13
CA SER A 416 -13.95 10.25 15.41
C SER A 416 -13.55 8.95 16.10
N SER A 417 -12.25 8.68 16.25
CA SER A 417 -11.76 7.45 16.89
C SER A 417 -11.91 7.53 18.42
N PRO A 418 -12.05 6.39 19.10
CA PRO A 418 -12.18 6.40 20.57
C PRO A 418 -10.90 6.81 21.29
N VAL A 419 -9.74 6.69 20.64
CA VAL A 419 -8.42 7.04 21.18
C VAL A 419 -7.55 7.71 20.14
N ASN A 420 -6.62 8.57 20.58
CA ASN A 420 -5.57 9.13 19.73
C ASN A 420 -4.38 8.16 19.58
N LEU A 421 -3.29 8.60 18.92
CA LEU A 421 -2.09 7.79 18.73
C LEU A 421 -1.36 7.47 20.06
N ALA A 422 -1.45 8.34 21.05
CA ALA A 422 -0.86 8.13 22.37
C ALA A 422 -1.69 7.18 23.25
N GLY A 423 -2.92 6.88 22.85
CA GLY A 423 -3.86 6.04 23.62
C GLY A 423 -4.80 6.82 24.52
N ASP A 424 -4.76 8.16 24.48
CA ASP A 424 -5.68 8.99 25.25
C ASP A 424 -7.10 8.89 24.69
N GLU A 425 -8.10 8.81 25.56
CA GLU A 425 -9.51 8.81 25.17
C GLU A 425 -9.92 10.15 24.55
N LEU A 426 -10.77 10.10 23.54
CA LEU A 426 -11.25 11.27 22.81
C LEU A 426 -12.74 11.49 23.08
N ASP A 427 -13.11 12.76 23.38
CA ASP A 427 -14.48 13.20 23.63
C ASP A 427 -15.15 13.80 22.38
N PHE A 428 -14.56 13.67 21.20
CA PHE A 428 -15.11 14.22 19.96
C PHE A 428 -16.37 13.48 19.54
N ASP A 429 -17.47 14.21 19.42
CA ASP A 429 -18.74 13.71 18.93
C ASP A 429 -19.00 14.20 17.49
N LEU A 430 -18.86 13.30 16.53
CA LEU A 430 -19.04 13.60 15.12
C LEU A 430 -20.46 14.12 14.80
N VAL A 431 -21.50 13.58 15.48
CA VAL A 431 -22.88 13.99 15.25
C VAL A 431 -23.07 15.43 15.71
N LYS A 432 -22.63 15.76 16.93
CA LYS A 432 -22.71 17.15 17.45
C LYS A 432 -21.88 18.12 16.60
N ALA A 433 -20.72 17.69 16.11
CA ALA A 433 -19.89 18.51 15.24
C ALA A 433 -20.59 18.82 13.91
N LEU A 434 -21.30 17.85 13.34
CA LEU A 434 -22.11 18.03 12.14
C LEU A 434 -23.32 18.94 12.40
N GLU A 435 -24.07 18.73 13.49
CA GLU A 435 -25.18 19.59 13.93
C GLU A 435 -24.70 21.03 14.18
N GLY A 436 -23.51 21.19 14.77
CA GLY A 436 -22.89 22.49 14.99
C GLY A 436 -22.61 23.29 13.70
N ASN A 437 -22.57 22.64 12.53
CA ASN A 437 -22.52 23.32 11.23
C ASN A 437 -23.88 23.84 10.77
N GLY A 438 -24.97 23.64 11.54
CA GLY A 438 -26.32 24.14 11.25
C GLY A 438 -27.09 23.23 10.29
N CYS A 439 -26.75 21.98 10.10
CA CYS A 439 -27.51 21.03 9.32
C CYS A 439 -28.25 20.02 10.19
N ARG A 440 -29.33 19.45 9.66
CA ARG A 440 -30.04 18.34 10.28
C ARG A 440 -29.24 17.06 10.14
N VAL A 441 -29.14 16.30 11.23
CA VAL A 441 -28.43 15.02 11.24
C VAL A 441 -29.38 13.89 11.61
N LEU A 442 -29.36 12.81 10.83
CA LEU A 442 -30.05 11.55 11.10
C LEU A 442 -29.00 10.47 11.37
N VAL A 443 -29.27 9.54 12.28
CA VAL A 443 -28.35 8.46 12.63
C VAL A 443 -29.02 7.12 12.38
N ALA A 444 -28.25 6.14 11.87
CA ALA A 444 -28.70 4.77 11.71
C ALA A 444 -27.56 3.78 12.07
N SER A 445 -27.91 2.64 12.62
CA SER A 445 -26.97 1.53 12.81
C SER A 445 -26.61 0.90 11.47
N SER A 446 -25.32 0.74 11.22
CA SER A 446 -24.82 0.06 10.00
C SER A 446 -25.16 -1.43 9.96
N TYR A 447 -25.51 -2.02 11.08
CA TYR A 447 -25.88 -3.43 11.20
C TYR A 447 -27.39 -3.66 11.28
N ASP A 448 -28.23 -2.64 11.01
CA ASP A 448 -29.67 -2.76 10.88
C ASP A 448 -30.17 -2.30 9.51
N LYS A 449 -30.47 -3.27 8.64
CA LYS A 449 -30.95 -3.00 7.27
C LYS A 449 -32.27 -2.21 7.25
N LYS A 450 -33.20 -2.47 8.21
CA LYS A 450 -34.51 -1.80 8.26
C LYS A 450 -34.34 -0.33 8.68
N GLU A 451 -33.48 -0.10 9.68
CA GLU A 451 -33.14 1.24 10.15
C GLU A 451 -32.49 2.07 9.03
N ILE A 452 -31.47 1.54 8.34
CA ILE A 452 -30.84 2.19 7.19
C ILE A 452 -31.89 2.55 6.14
N GLN A 453 -32.79 1.62 5.78
CA GLN A 453 -33.84 1.87 4.78
C GLN A 453 -34.79 2.98 5.21
N LYS A 454 -35.21 3.01 6.48
CA LYS A 454 -36.09 4.03 7.04
C LYS A 454 -35.42 5.40 7.00
N THR A 455 -34.21 5.48 7.54
CA THR A 455 -33.44 6.74 7.64
C THR A 455 -33.12 7.32 6.26
N MET A 456 -32.73 6.49 5.29
CA MET A 456 -32.47 6.96 3.92
C MET A 456 -33.73 7.47 3.22
N LYS A 457 -34.91 6.84 3.43
CA LYS A 457 -36.19 7.35 2.90
C LYS A 457 -36.53 8.68 3.51
N GLU A 458 -36.35 8.84 4.82
CA GLU A 458 -36.60 10.13 5.53
C GLU A 458 -35.66 11.22 4.99
N ALA A 459 -34.35 10.90 4.83
CA ALA A 459 -33.38 11.85 4.30
C ALA A 459 -33.73 12.32 2.88
N LEU A 460 -34.13 11.41 1.99
CA LEU A 460 -34.57 11.78 0.64
C LEU A 460 -35.80 12.65 0.66
N SER A 461 -36.79 12.39 1.57
CA SER A 461 -37.98 13.24 1.73
C SER A 461 -37.64 14.64 2.24
N ILE A 462 -36.65 14.77 3.13
CA ILE A 462 -36.16 16.09 3.57
C ILE A 462 -35.55 16.84 2.38
N ALA A 463 -34.76 16.17 1.54
CA ALA A 463 -34.16 16.75 0.35
C ALA A 463 -35.20 17.15 -0.71
N GLU A 464 -36.35 16.43 -0.80
CA GLU A 464 -37.50 16.79 -1.62
C GLU A 464 -38.12 18.14 -1.18
N ASN A 465 -38.00 18.50 0.10
CA ASN A 465 -38.44 19.79 0.65
C ASN A 465 -37.37 20.90 0.52
N ASN A 466 -36.36 20.71 -0.34
CA ASN A 466 -35.25 21.64 -0.56
C ASN A 466 -34.40 21.91 0.69
N GLU A 467 -34.25 20.90 1.56
CA GLU A 467 -33.38 20.97 2.73
C GLU A 467 -32.10 20.12 2.53
N PHE A 468 -31.05 20.52 3.22
CA PHE A 468 -29.82 19.72 3.33
C PHE A 468 -29.85 18.89 4.60
N VAL A 469 -29.54 17.61 4.48
CA VAL A 469 -29.50 16.66 5.59
C VAL A 469 -28.27 15.77 5.52
N VAL A 470 -27.67 15.51 6.69
CA VAL A 470 -26.58 14.56 6.83
C VAL A 470 -27.12 13.27 7.49
N VAL A 471 -26.76 12.11 6.92
CA VAL A 471 -27.08 10.80 7.50
C VAL A 471 -25.77 10.17 7.98
N VAL A 472 -25.67 9.88 9.27
CA VAL A 472 -24.53 9.14 9.86
C VAL A 472 -24.92 7.68 10.00
N VAL A 473 -24.25 6.79 9.27
CA VAL A 473 -24.43 5.34 9.34
C VAL A 473 -23.28 4.74 10.15
N ARG A 474 -23.55 4.33 11.39
CA ARG A 474 -22.54 4.05 12.41
C ARG A 474 -22.37 2.59 12.72
N GLY A 475 -21.11 2.11 12.72
CA GLY A 475 -20.75 0.75 13.16
C GLY A 475 -19.26 0.49 13.06
N CYS A 476 -18.68 -0.14 14.10
CA CYS A 476 -17.25 -0.32 14.24
C CYS A 476 -16.60 -1.13 13.11
N CYS A 477 -15.40 -0.71 12.73
CA CYS A 477 -14.55 -1.47 11.81
C CYS A 477 -14.21 -2.85 12.37
N VAL A 478 -14.58 -3.93 11.68
CA VAL A 478 -14.34 -5.32 12.11
C VAL A 478 -12.85 -5.69 12.27
N LYS A 479 -11.95 -4.94 11.63
CA LYS A 479 -10.51 -5.13 11.77
C LYS A 479 -9.95 -4.51 13.05
N LYS A 480 -10.55 -3.41 13.53
CA LYS A 480 -10.14 -2.70 14.74
C LYS A 480 -10.87 -3.22 15.99
N GLN A 481 -12.13 -3.56 15.84
CA GLN A 481 -12.93 -4.17 16.89
C GLN A 481 -13.55 -5.48 16.36
N PRO A 482 -12.77 -6.56 16.31
CA PRO A 482 -13.32 -7.84 15.86
C PRO A 482 -14.44 -8.29 16.80
N PRO A 483 -15.50 -8.91 16.28
CA PRO A 483 -16.59 -9.44 17.08
C PRO A 483 -16.08 -10.36 18.19
N LYS A 484 -16.74 -10.37 19.35
CA LYS A 484 -16.37 -11.23 20.49
C LYS A 484 -16.46 -12.72 20.15
N SER A 485 -17.40 -13.09 19.26
CA SER A 485 -17.52 -14.44 18.71
C SER A 485 -16.58 -14.59 17.51
N LYS A 486 -15.53 -15.35 17.68
CA LYS A 486 -14.62 -15.69 16.57
C LYS A 486 -15.11 -16.94 15.85
N GLY A 487 -15.06 -16.91 14.51
CA GLY A 487 -15.31 -18.08 13.68
C GLY A 487 -16.69 -18.12 13.01
N ILE A 488 -16.87 -19.13 12.17
CA ILE A 488 -18.09 -19.37 11.42
C ILE A 488 -19.16 -19.85 12.41
N ARG A 489 -20.27 -19.15 12.45
CA ARG A 489 -21.43 -19.46 13.33
C ARG A 489 -22.68 -19.76 12.54
N LEU A 490 -22.59 -19.73 11.23
CA LEU A 490 -23.71 -19.79 10.32
C LEU A 490 -23.49 -20.89 9.29
N LYS A 491 -24.56 -21.46 8.81
CA LYS A 491 -24.60 -22.44 7.71
C LYS A 491 -25.58 -22.00 6.64
N ILE A 492 -25.40 -22.52 5.43
CA ILE A 492 -26.35 -22.36 4.33
C ILE A 492 -27.24 -23.57 4.28
N ASN A 493 -28.54 -23.35 4.43
CA ASN A 493 -29.55 -24.39 4.21
C ASN A 493 -29.76 -24.55 2.70
N LYS A 494 -29.26 -25.66 2.15
CA LYS A 494 -29.27 -25.93 0.70
C LYS A 494 -30.69 -26.15 0.14
N GLU A 495 -31.63 -26.60 0.98
CA GLU A 495 -33.02 -26.81 0.57
C GLU A 495 -33.77 -25.48 0.36
N LYS A 496 -33.42 -24.45 1.14
CA LYS A 496 -33.99 -23.11 1.03
C LYS A 496 -33.21 -22.19 0.04
N CYS A 497 -32.00 -22.55 -0.32
CA CYS A 497 -31.10 -21.70 -1.07
C CYS A 497 -31.39 -21.76 -2.58
N GLU A 498 -31.90 -20.67 -3.13
CA GLU A 498 -32.19 -20.51 -4.56
C GLU A 498 -30.96 -20.03 -5.41
N LYS A 499 -29.75 -20.14 -4.86
CA LYS A 499 -28.49 -19.73 -5.53
C LYS A 499 -28.54 -18.32 -6.14
N CYS A 500 -29.22 -17.38 -5.51
CA CYS A 500 -29.35 -15.98 -5.94
C CYS A 500 -28.07 -15.17 -5.74
N TYR A 501 -27.09 -15.69 -4.99
CA TYR A 501 -25.77 -15.13 -4.70
C TYR A 501 -25.74 -13.74 -4.06
N THR A 502 -26.87 -13.25 -3.55
CA THR A 502 -26.90 -11.95 -2.85
C THR A 502 -25.95 -11.92 -1.64
N CYS A 503 -25.71 -13.05 -0.99
CA CYS A 503 -24.80 -13.17 0.16
C CYS A 503 -23.31 -13.05 -0.21
N LEU A 504 -22.93 -13.25 -1.49
CA LEU A 504 -21.56 -13.08 -1.99
C LEU A 504 -21.07 -11.63 -1.98
N MET A 505 -21.93 -10.66 -1.66
CA MET A 505 -21.49 -9.29 -1.35
C MET A 505 -20.55 -9.23 -0.15
N CYS A 506 -20.58 -10.25 0.71
CA CYS A 506 -19.66 -10.41 1.82
C CYS A 506 -18.50 -11.33 1.41
N SER A 507 -17.26 -10.86 1.46
CA SER A 507 -16.08 -11.68 1.15
C SER A 507 -15.83 -12.87 2.08
N GLY A 508 -16.61 -13.01 3.15
CA GLY A 508 -16.64 -14.19 4.03
C GLY A 508 -17.49 -15.34 3.48
N ILE A 509 -18.09 -15.18 2.29
CA ILE A 509 -18.91 -16.18 1.61
C ILE A 509 -18.41 -16.28 0.17
N GLU A 510 -18.20 -17.51 -0.30
CA GLU A 510 -17.76 -17.85 -1.65
C GLU A 510 -18.71 -18.86 -2.30
N LYS A 511 -18.53 -19.13 -3.59
CA LYS A 511 -19.20 -20.24 -4.26
C LYS A 511 -18.48 -21.53 -3.98
N GLY A 512 -19.22 -22.55 -3.52
CA GLY A 512 -18.74 -23.91 -3.43
C GLY A 512 -18.70 -24.60 -4.80
N GLU A 513 -17.97 -25.70 -4.90
CA GLU A 513 -17.88 -26.52 -6.11
C GLU A 513 -19.24 -27.08 -6.55
N ASP A 514 -20.17 -27.29 -5.60
CA ASP A 514 -21.55 -27.68 -5.88
C ASP A 514 -22.47 -26.52 -6.31
N GLY A 515 -21.90 -25.33 -6.48
CA GLY A 515 -22.60 -24.11 -6.84
C GLY A 515 -23.41 -23.48 -5.71
N PHE A 516 -23.42 -24.03 -4.51
CA PHE A 516 -24.03 -23.35 -3.35
C PHE A 516 -23.06 -22.37 -2.71
N PRO A 517 -23.54 -21.24 -2.14
CA PRO A 517 -22.71 -20.40 -1.29
C PRO A 517 -22.18 -21.20 -0.10
N GLN A 518 -20.95 -20.93 0.29
CA GLN A 518 -20.34 -21.52 1.49
C GLN A 518 -19.52 -20.47 2.25
N TYR A 519 -19.38 -20.62 3.55
CA TYR A 519 -18.51 -19.75 4.35
C TYR A 519 -17.05 -20.14 4.18
N ASN A 520 -16.19 -19.14 4.11
CA ASN A 520 -14.74 -19.31 4.10
C ASN A 520 -14.10 -18.79 5.40
N ASN A 521 -12.78 -18.97 5.54
CA ASN A 521 -12.01 -18.58 6.72
C ASN A 521 -11.95 -17.07 6.99
N LEU A 522 -12.43 -16.23 6.07
CA LEU A 522 -12.51 -14.78 6.23
C LEU A 522 -13.71 -14.33 7.04
N CYS A 523 -14.70 -15.20 7.28
CA CYS A 523 -15.89 -14.85 8.03
C CYS A 523 -15.54 -14.32 9.43
N SER A 524 -15.89 -13.06 9.70
CA SER A 524 -15.60 -12.39 10.98
C SER A 524 -16.62 -12.67 12.08
N GLY A 525 -17.79 -13.25 11.75
CA GLY A 525 -18.90 -13.42 12.69
C GLY A 525 -19.53 -12.09 13.13
N CYS A 526 -19.70 -11.15 12.20
CA CYS A 526 -20.15 -9.77 12.45
C CYS A 526 -21.53 -9.68 13.13
N ALA A 527 -21.80 -8.54 13.78
CA ALA A 527 -23.12 -8.09 14.28
C ALA A 527 -23.85 -9.06 15.25
N GLY A 528 -23.12 -9.90 15.96
CA GLY A 528 -23.70 -10.72 17.03
C GLY A 528 -24.84 -11.61 16.57
N GLU A 529 -26.07 -11.33 17.04
CA GLU A 529 -27.27 -12.12 16.74
C GLU A 529 -27.92 -11.77 15.38
N ASN A 530 -27.50 -10.67 14.74
CA ASN A 530 -28.10 -10.21 13.49
C ASN A 530 -27.05 -9.97 12.38
N PRO A 531 -26.30 -11.01 11.94
CA PRO A 531 -25.28 -10.88 10.92
C PRO A 531 -25.79 -10.28 9.61
N ALA A 532 -24.92 -9.54 8.90
CA ALA A 532 -25.31 -8.88 7.66
C ALA A 532 -25.82 -9.85 6.59
N CYS A 533 -25.20 -11.02 6.45
CA CYS A 533 -25.60 -12.03 5.46
C CYS A 533 -27.00 -12.59 5.73
N LEU A 534 -27.36 -12.79 7.00
CA LEU A 534 -28.71 -13.24 7.40
C LEU A 534 -29.77 -12.20 6.98
N GLN A 535 -29.52 -10.91 7.21
CA GLN A 535 -30.43 -9.83 6.80
C GLN A 535 -30.49 -9.64 5.26
N MET A 536 -29.46 -10.06 4.54
CA MET A 536 -29.41 -9.95 3.07
C MET A 536 -30.13 -11.07 2.36
N CYS A 537 -30.18 -12.27 2.93
CA CYS A 537 -30.80 -13.44 2.29
C CYS A 537 -32.31 -13.23 2.09
N PRO A 538 -32.84 -13.24 0.84
CA PRO A 538 -34.25 -13.07 0.59
C PRO A 538 -35.07 -14.33 0.80
N PHE A 539 -34.41 -15.49 1.00
CA PHE A 539 -35.03 -16.81 1.11
C PHE A 539 -34.87 -17.44 2.49
N ASP A 540 -34.36 -16.68 3.46
CA ASP A 540 -34.08 -17.18 4.83
C ASP A 540 -33.26 -18.49 4.86
N ALA A 541 -32.36 -18.64 3.87
CA ALA A 541 -31.52 -19.82 3.70
C ALA A 541 -30.24 -19.78 4.56
N ILE A 542 -30.01 -18.74 5.34
CA ILE A 542 -28.87 -18.61 6.23
C ILE A 542 -29.35 -18.83 7.66
N GLU A 543 -28.74 -19.77 8.36
CA GLU A 543 -29.14 -20.23 9.69
C GLU A 543 -27.93 -20.27 10.62
N PHE A 544 -28.18 -20.12 11.94
CA PHE A 544 -27.11 -20.34 12.92
C PHE A 544 -26.78 -21.83 13.02
N LEU A 545 -25.48 -22.11 13.28
CA LEU A 545 -25.03 -23.48 13.59
C LEU A 545 -25.72 -23.97 14.88
N ASP A 546 -26.19 -25.18 14.87
CA ASP A 546 -26.73 -25.87 16.05
C ASP A 546 -25.62 -26.50 16.91
N GLU A 547 -25.99 -27.08 18.05
CA GLU A 547 -25.05 -27.72 19.00
C GLU A 547 -24.31 -28.92 18.39
N SER A 548 -24.90 -29.61 17.42
CA SER A 548 -24.28 -30.74 16.73
C SER A 548 -23.18 -30.28 15.75
N ASP A 549 -23.37 -29.12 15.14
CA ASP A 549 -22.41 -28.51 14.20
C ASP A 549 -21.14 -27.96 14.92
N LYS A 550 -21.27 -27.63 16.23
CA LYS A 550 -20.16 -27.01 17.01
C LYS A 550 -19.10 -28.01 17.50
N LYS A 551 -19.34 -29.29 17.47
CA LYS A 551 -18.43 -30.31 18.01
C LYS A 551 -17.14 -30.54 17.20
N THR A 552 -17.04 -29.96 16.02
CA THR A 552 -15.90 -30.15 15.10
C THR A 552 -14.78 -29.08 15.21
N ALA A 553 -14.93 -28.07 16.02
CA ALA A 553 -13.99 -26.93 16.10
C ALA A 553 -13.27 -26.81 17.45
N ALA A 554 -12.71 -27.90 17.95
CA ALA A 554 -11.74 -27.80 19.06
C ALA A 554 -10.45 -27.15 18.55
N ALA A 555 -9.99 -26.10 19.23
CA ALA A 555 -8.68 -25.52 18.93
C ALA A 555 -7.59 -26.58 19.14
N ALA A 556 -6.78 -26.84 18.12
CA ALA A 556 -5.66 -27.77 18.23
C ALA A 556 -4.69 -27.30 19.31
N SER A 557 -4.32 -28.22 20.20
CA SER A 557 -3.20 -28.04 21.11
C SER A 557 -1.98 -28.70 20.47
N PHE A 558 -1.04 -27.87 20.02
CA PHE A 558 0.23 -28.39 19.46
C PHE A 558 1.21 -28.70 20.61
N ALA A 559 1.98 -29.77 20.44
CA ALA A 559 3.04 -30.12 21.38
C ALA A 559 4.13 -29.02 21.40
N GLU A 560 4.77 -28.86 22.54
CA GLU A 560 5.89 -27.92 22.66
C GLU A 560 7.07 -28.39 21.79
N PRO A 561 7.62 -27.52 20.89
CA PRO A 561 8.72 -27.88 20.02
C PRO A 561 10.00 -28.13 20.82
N PRO A 562 10.91 -28.98 20.31
CA PRO A 562 12.21 -29.18 20.92
C PRO A 562 13.05 -27.90 20.90
N GLU A 563 14.04 -27.83 21.78
CA GLU A 563 15.03 -26.75 21.73
C GLU A 563 15.85 -26.84 20.43
N LEU A 564 15.98 -25.72 19.73
CA LEU A 564 16.73 -25.66 18.48
C LEU A 564 18.20 -25.46 18.76
N VAL A 565 19.02 -26.37 18.27
CA VAL A 565 20.48 -26.26 18.25
C VAL A 565 20.93 -25.98 16.83
N LEU A 566 21.46 -24.77 16.60
CA LEU A 566 21.96 -24.43 15.25
C LEU A 566 23.23 -25.18 14.93
N PRO A 567 23.31 -25.82 13.75
CA PRO A 567 24.53 -26.48 13.34
C PRO A 567 25.64 -25.46 13.02
N GLY A 568 26.89 -25.87 13.17
CA GLY A 568 27.98 -25.15 12.53
C GLY A 568 27.86 -25.34 11.01
N PHE A 569 27.79 -24.25 10.27
CA PHE A 569 27.68 -24.30 8.80
C PHE A 569 28.53 -23.21 8.17
N SER A 570 28.88 -23.41 6.91
CA SER A 570 29.54 -22.41 6.06
C SER A 570 28.57 -21.91 5.04
N ASN A 571 28.47 -20.60 4.86
CA ASN A 571 27.66 -19.99 3.80
C ASN A 571 28.29 -20.15 2.40
N ALA A 572 29.54 -20.69 2.33
CA ALA A 572 30.21 -20.97 1.05
C ALA A 572 29.49 -22.03 0.21
N ASP A 573 28.68 -22.90 0.85
CA ASP A 573 27.92 -23.94 0.19
C ASP A 573 26.53 -23.47 -0.28
N PHE A 574 26.15 -22.23 0.05
CA PHE A 574 24.86 -21.67 -0.35
C PHE A 574 24.92 -21.05 -1.75
N PRO A 575 23.76 -20.95 -2.45
CA PRO A 575 23.70 -20.28 -3.74
C PRO A 575 24.21 -18.84 -3.66
N GLU A 576 25.07 -18.42 -4.59
CA GLU A 576 25.53 -17.03 -4.68
C GLU A 576 24.36 -16.05 -4.88
N ARG A 577 23.31 -16.51 -5.53
CA ARG A 577 22.06 -15.79 -5.76
C ARG A 577 20.90 -16.74 -5.49
N LEU A 578 19.92 -16.25 -4.73
CA LEU A 578 18.70 -16.98 -4.41
C LEU A 578 17.50 -16.05 -4.59
N THR A 579 16.57 -16.43 -5.46
CA THR A 579 15.44 -15.59 -5.83
C THR A 579 14.16 -16.38 -5.94
N LEU A 580 13.05 -15.82 -5.47
CA LEU A 580 11.75 -16.42 -5.65
C LEU A 580 10.62 -15.38 -5.68
N ALA A 581 9.50 -15.76 -6.26
CA ALA A 581 8.27 -15.01 -6.18
C ALA A 581 7.13 -15.87 -5.64
N ILE A 582 6.24 -15.24 -4.88
CA ILE A 582 5.07 -15.86 -4.25
C ILE A 582 3.84 -15.09 -4.69
N ARG A 583 2.88 -15.79 -5.29
CA ARG A 583 1.56 -15.25 -5.58
C ARG A 583 0.47 -15.95 -4.78
N GLY A 584 -0.56 -15.20 -4.48
CA GLY A 584 -1.76 -15.69 -3.83
C GLY A 584 -2.79 -14.59 -3.70
N VAL A 585 -3.78 -14.81 -2.86
CA VAL A 585 -4.82 -13.82 -2.57
C VAL A 585 -4.67 -13.26 -1.16
N GLY A 586 -5.17 -12.04 -0.95
CA GLY A 586 -5.12 -11.38 0.34
C GLY A 586 -5.76 -12.24 1.45
N GLY A 587 -5.01 -12.44 2.54
CA GLY A 587 -5.39 -13.29 3.66
C GLY A 587 -4.62 -14.61 3.77
N GLN A 588 -3.86 -15.03 2.76
CA GLN A 588 -3.10 -16.29 2.74
C GLN A 588 -1.72 -16.23 3.42
N GLY A 589 -1.32 -15.06 3.95
CA GLY A 589 -0.10 -14.93 4.76
C GLY A 589 1.20 -14.77 3.97
N ASN A 590 1.17 -14.27 2.74
CA ASN A 590 2.35 -14.03 1.92
C ASN A 590 3.39 -13.14 2.62
N LEU A 591 2.94 -12.13 3.40
CA LEU A 591 3.84 -11.27 4.19
C LEU A 591 4.65 -12.04 5.22
N PHE A 592 4.02 -13.00 5.91
CA PHE A 592 4.72 -13.85 6.87
C PHE A 592 5.79 -14.70 6.17
N PHE A 593 5.44 -15.26 5.02
CA PHE A 593 6.35 -16.06 4.20
C PHE A 593 7.62 -15.25 3.84
N GLY A 594 7.46 -14.06 3.29
CA GLY A 594 8.59 -13.19 2.95
C GLY A 594 9.46 -12.83 4.16
N LYS A 595 8.86 -12.57 5.34
CA LYS A 595 9.61 -12.31 6.57
C LYS A 595 10.45 -13.50 7.02
N VAL A 596 9.93 -14.72 6.90
CA VAL A 596 10.70 -15.94 7.19
C VAL A 596 11.91 -16.05 6.28
N LEU A 597 11.76 -15.79 4.98
CA LEU A 597 12.87 -15.83 4.03
C LEU A 597 13.94 -14.76 4.32
N THR A 598 13.54 -13.55 4.69
CA THR A 598 14.47 -12.48 5.09
C THR A 598 15.27 -12.88 6.33
N GLN A 599 14.61 -13.46 7.35
CA GLN A 599 15.28 -13.97 8.53
C GLN A 599 16.22 -15.14 8.20
N LEU A 600 15.77 -16.06 7.35
CA LEU A 600 16.57 -17.20 6.90
C LEU A 600 17.87 -16.74 6.22
N ALA A 601 17.77 -15.83 5.25
CA ALA A 601 18.95 -15.31 4.54
C ALA A 601 19.93 -14.63 5.50
N PHE A 602 19.42 -13.86 6.47
CA PHE A 602 20.26 -13.19 7.46
C PHE A 602 21.03 -14.18 8.34
N ILE A 603 20.34 -15.19 8.92
CA ILE A 603 20.99 -16.19 9.77
C ILE A 603 21.85 -17.17 8.98
N ALA A 604 21.57 -17.36 7.69
CA ALA A 604 22.39 -18.14 6.78
C ALA A 604 23.68 -17.41 6.36
N GLY A 605 23.86 -16.13 6.74
CA GLY A 605 25.07 -15.37 6.56
C GLY A 605 25.20 -14.60 5.25
N TYR A 606 24.11 -14.42 4.51
CA TYR A 606 24.11 -13.49 3.37
C TYR A 606 24.34 -12.04 3.83
N SER A 607 25.04 -11.26 3.00
CA SER A 607 25.25 -9.84 3.30
C SER A 607 23.91 -9.12 3.46
N LYS A 608 23.78 -8.35 4.54
CA LYS A 608 22.56 -7.56 4.81
C LYS A 608 22.23 -6.56 3.70
N ASP A 609 23.23 -6.05 2.99
CA ASP A 609 23.08 -5.09 1.92
C ASP A 609 22.55 -5.76 0.63
N ASN A 610 22.53 -7.07 0.59
CA ASN A 610 22.12 -7.93 -0.51
C ASN A 610 20.96 -8.87 -0.12
N ILE A 611 20.11 -8.46 0.81
CA ILE A 611 18.88 -9.14 1.16
C ILE A 611 17.74 -8.15 0.93
N VAL A 612 16.91 -8.42 -0.06
CA VAL A 612 15.81 -7.54 -0.45
C VAL A 612 14.53 -8.34 -0.64
N LYS A 613 13.43 -7.75 -0.19
CA LYS A 613 12.10 -8.32 -0.28
C LYS A 613 11.15 -7.25 -0.82
N GLY A 614 10.43 -7.57 -1.88
CA GLY A 614 9.41 -6.70 -2.45
C GLY A 614 8.01 -7.19 -2.12
N GLU A 615 7.08 -6.27 -1.94
CA GLU A 615 5.66 -6.56 -1.75
C GLU A 615 4.82 -5.59 -2.56
N THR A 616 3.83 -6.12 -3.26
CA THR A 616 2.84 -5.25 -3.90
C THR A 616 1.66 -5.10 -2.95
N HIS A 617 1.56 -3.94 -2.32
CA HIS A 617 0.40 -3.56 -1.51
C HIS A 617 -0.61 -2.87 -2.42
N GLY A 618 -1.65 -3.61 -2.82
CA GLY A 618 -2.83 -3.01 -3.43
C GLY A 618 -3.89 -2.69 -2.38
N MET A 619 -4.96 -1.99 -2.79
CA MET A 619 -6.17 -1.79 -1.97
C MET A 619 -6.90 -3.11 -1.64
N ALA A 620 -6.42 -4.23 -2.17
CA ALA A 620 -6.98 -5.56 -2.00
C ALA A 620 -6.70 -6.09 -0.60
N GLN A 621 -7.42 -5.64 0.35
CA GLN A 621 -7.24 -6.09 1.74
C GLN A 621 -7.66 -7.54 1.97
N MET A 622 -8.60 -8.06 1.16
CA MET A 622 -9.10 -9.44 1.25
C MET A 622 -9.49 -9.94 -0.15
N GLY A 623 -8.98 -11.11 -0.52
CA GLY A 623 -9.36 -11.79 -1.77
C GLY A 623 -8.83 -11.19 -3.08
N GLY A 624 -8.12 -10.07 -3.06
CA GLY A 624 -7.40 -9.53 -4.23
C GLY A 624 -6.04 -10.19 -4.45
N PRO A 625 -5.46 -10.08 -5.64
CA PRO A 625 -4.17 -10.68 -5.96
C PRO A 625 -3.04 -10.00 -5.18
N VAL A 626 -2.14 -10.81 -4.64
CA VAL A 626 -0.94 -10.33 -3.90
C VAL A 626 0.28 -11.01 -4.47
N ILE A 627 1.35 -10.25 -4.71
CA ILE A 627 2.67 -10.78 -5.03
C ILE A 627 3.68 -10.32 -3.99
N SER A 628 4.54 -11.24 -3.58
CA SER A 628 5.75 -10.96 -2.82
C SER A 628 6.95 -11.54 -3.56
N THR A 629 8.05 -10.80 -3.59
CA THR A 629 9.31 -11.26 -4.16
C THR A 629 10.37 -11.28 -3.07
N PHE A 630 11.32 -12.17 -3.21
CA PHE A 630 12.45 -12.28 -2.31
C PHE A 630 13.71 -12.54 -3.10
N SER A 631 14.80 -11.88 -2.74
CA SER A 631 16.11 -12.07 -3.34
C SER A 631 17.22 -11.89 -2.31
N CYS A 632 18.25 -12.71 -2.38
CA CYS A 632 19.47 -12.52 -1.59
C CYS A 632 20.73 -12.99 -2.35
N GLY A 633 21.90 -12.54 -1.89
CA GLY A 633 23.21 -12.81 -2.52
C GLY A 633 23.60 -11.73 -3.52
N LYS A 634 24.03 -12.08 -4.72
CA LYS A 634 24.37 -11.11 -5.77
C LYS A 634 23.11 -10.48 -6.37
N VAL A 635 22.47 -9.58 -5.64
CA VAL A 635 21.21 -8.91 -6.02
C VAL A 635 21.22 -7.48 -5.54
N HIS A 636 20.50 -6.60 -6.26
CA HIS A 636 20.30 -5.19 -5.90
C HIS A 636 18.82 -4.81 -5.78
N SER A 637 17.95 -5.51 -6.48
CA SER A 637 16.55 -5.17 -6.64
C SER A 637 15.62 -6.24 -6.06
N PRO A 638 14.51 -5.83 -5.39
CA PRO A 638 13.45 -6.75 -5.03
C PRO A 638 12.54 -7.09 -6.23
N VAL A 639 12.64 -6.35 -7.33
CA VAL A 639 11.84 -6.58 -8.54
C VAL A 639 12.56 -7.59 -9.42
N LEU A 640 11.90 -8.72 -9.65
CA LEU A 640 12.41 -9.77 -10.51
C LEU A 640 12.10 -9.46 -11.98
N PHE A 641 12.89 -9.98 -12.87
CA PHE A 641 12.68 -9.92 -14.32
C PHE A 641 12.68 -11.32 -14.94
N PRO A 642 12.29 -11.47 -16.22
CA PRO A 642 12.19 -12.77 -16.88
C PRO A 642 13.44 -13.62 -16.70
N GLN A 643 13.25 -14.91 -16.46
CA GLN A 643 14.29 -15.93 -16.28
C GLN A 643 15.23 -15.67 -15.09
N SER A 644 14.78 -14.96 -14.05
CA SER A 644 15.60 -14.65 -12.85
C SER A 644 15.22 -15.44 -11.60
N ALA A 645 14.04 -16.07 -11.53
CA ALA A 645 13.56 -16.75 -10.35
C ALA A 645 14.00 -18.22 -10.26
N ASP A 646 14.50 -18.63 -9.11
CA ASP A 646 14.82 -20.04 -8.79
C ASP A 646 13.56 -20.85 -8.50
N CYS A 647 12.53 -20.22 -7.96
CA CYS A 647 11.26 -20.87 -7.66
C CYS A 647 10.09 -19.88 -7.79
N LEU A 648 8.98 -20.35 -8.33
CA LEU A 648 7.69 -19.66 -8.24
C LEU A 648 6.77 -20.41 -7.29
N ILE A 649 6.11 -19.69 -6.41
CA ILE A 649 5.19 -20.26 -5.42
C ILE A 649 3.81 -19.66 -5.61
N THR A 650 2.80 -20.51 -5.72
CA THR A 650 1.42 -20.06 -5.89
C THR A 650 0.54 -20.61 -4.77
N MET A 651 0.05 -19.72 -3.90
CA MET A 651 -0.79 -20.05 -2.76
C MET A 651 -2.26 -20.27 -3.14
N GLU A 652 -2.66 -19.77 -4.32
CA GLU A 652 -3.97 -19.93 -4.94
C GLU A 652 -3.79 -20.26 -6.41
N VAL A 653 -4.29 -21.41 -6.87
CA VAL A 653 -3.89 -22.01 -8.14
C VAL A 653 -4.07 -21.12 -9.37
N SER A 654 -5.14 -20.31 -9.44
CA SER A 654 -5.37 -19.42 -10.59
C SER A 654 -4.43 -18.23 -10.67
N GLU A 655 -3.76 -17.86 -9.57
CA GLU A 655 -2.80 -16.77 -9.54
C GLU A 655 -1.52 -17.09 -10.33
N LEU A 656 -1.29 -18.38 -10.64
CA LEU A 656 -0.24 -18.83 -11.53
C LEU A 656 -0.37 -18.23 -12.94
N LEU A 657 -1.61 -18.02 -13.39
CA LEU A 657 -1.95 -17.56 -14.74
C LEU A 657 -1.85 -16.03 -14.90
N ARG A 658 -1.38 -15.32 -13.90
CA ARG A 658 -1.19 -13.86 -14.02
C ARG A 658 -0.12 -13.55 -15.05
N PRO A 659 -0.36 -12.58 -15.95
CA PRO A 659 0.62 -12.17 -16.95
C PRO A 659 1.97 -11.84 -16.31
N GLY A 660 3.05 -12.26 -16.95
CA GLY A 660 4.42 -11.99 -16.49
C GLY A 660 4.92 -12.87 -15.34
N TYR A 661 4.08 -13.77 -14.76
CA TYR A 661 4.51 -14.55 -13.60
C TYR A 661 5.38 -15.76 -13.96
N LEU A 662 4.92 -16.58 -14.92
CA LEU A 662 5.67 -17.76 -15.37
C LEU A 662 6.97 -17.38 -16.09
N GLU A 663 7.00 -16.23 -16.73
CA GLU A 663 8.20 -15.70 -17.39
C GLU A 663 9.37 -15.47 -16.42
N LEU A 664 9.07 -15.24 -15.14
CA LEU A 664 10.11 -15.02 -14.12
C LEU A 664 10.97 -16.25 -13.89
N LEU A 665 10.46 -17.47 -14.19
CA LEU A 665 11.13 -18.72 -13.87
C LEU A 665 12.30 -18.98 -14.81
N ARG A 666 13.49 -19.20 -14.25
CA ARG A 666 14.66 -19.60 -15.04
C ARG A 666 14.58 -21.06 -15.47
N GLU A 667 15.36 -21.45 -16.47
CA GLU A 667 15.44 -22.82 -16.92
C GLU A 667 15.84 -23.77 -15.79
N GLY A 668 15.16 -24.91 -15.71
CA GLY A 668 15.42 -25.95 -14.69
C GLY A 668 14.92 -25.65 -13.27
N ALA A 669 14.34 -24.48 -13.04
CA ALA A 669 13.78 -24.11 -11.73
C ALA A 669 12.39 -24.75 -11.51
N THR A 670 11.83 -24.59 -10.32
CA THR A 670 10.63 -25.31 -9.87
C THR A 670 9.45 -24.37 -9.64
N ILE A 671 8.24 -24.81 -10.05
CA ILE A 671 6.97 -24.20 -9.65
C ILE A 671 6.38 -25.01 -8.49
N LEU A 672 6.11 -24.37 -7.37
CA LEU A 672 5.46 -24.97 -6.21
C LEU A 672 4.01 -24.43 -6.12
N ILE A 673 3.04 -25.31 -6.34
CA ILE A 673 1.62 -24.95 -6.45
C ILE A 673 0.83 -25.49 -5.28
N SER A 674 0.09 -24.60 -4.57
CA SER A 674 -1.00 -25.02 -3.69
C SER A 674 -2.24 -25.37 -4.50
N LYS A 675 -2.88 -26.51 -4.16
CA LYS A 675 -4.19 -26.89 -4.77
C LYS A 675 -5.35 -26.02 -4.29
N THR A 676 -5.11 -25.03 -3.45
CA THR A 676 -6.14 -24.13 -2.92
C THR A 676 -6.81 -23.35 -4.04
N LYS A 677 -8.14 -23.38 -4.09
CA LYS A 677 -8.98 -22.61 -5.03
C LYS A 677 -9.79 -21.59 -4.25
N VAL A 678 -9.78 -20.34 -4.71
CA VAL A 678 -10.63 -19.26 -4.19
C VAL A 678 -11.39 -18.64 -5.37
N ILE A 679 -12.64 -19.03 -5.55
CA ILE A 679 -13.46 -18.58 -6.67
C ILE A 679 -14.06 -17.21 -6.33
N PRO A 680 -13.68 -16.11 -7.02
CA PRO A 680 -14.23 -14.80 -6.74
C PRO A 680 -15.71 -14.71 -7.15
N PRO A 681 -16.53 -13.90 -6.47
CA PRO A 681 -17.97 -13.82 -6.72
C PRO A 681 -18.35 -13.23 -8.08
N VAL A 682 -17.39 -12.62 -8.79
CA VAL A 682 -17.61 -11.96 -10.10
C VAL A 682 -17.59 -12.91 -11.29
N ILE A 683 -17.22 -14.19 -11.07
CA ILE A 683 -17.22 -15.24 -12.09
C ILE A 683 -18.07 -16.43 -11.69
N THR A 684 -18.46 -17.24 -12.65
CA THR A 684 -19.09 -18.54 -12.40
C THR A 684 -18.03 -19.61 -12.08
N THR A 685 -18.44 -20.76 -11.59
CA THR A 685 -17.53 -21.87 -11.31
C THR A 685 -16.89 -22.40 -12.60
N GLU A 686 -17.63 -22.38 -13.70
CA GLU A 686 -17.20 -22.82 -15.03
C GLU A 686 -16.19 -21.85 -15.68
N GLU A 687 -16.21 -20.57 -15.29
CA GLU A 687 -15.23 -19.57 -15.75
C GLU A 687 -13.90 -19.64 -14.98
N TYR A 688 -13.84 -20.40 -13.89
CA TYR A 688 -12.60 -20.65 -13.17
C TYR A 688 -11.74 -21.65 -13.95
N PRO A 689 -10.40 -21.44 -14.09
CA PRO A 689 -9.53 -22.31 -14.85
C PRO A 689 -9.64 -23.77 -14.45
N SER A 690 -9.76 -24.64 -15.43
CA SER A 690 -9.79 -26.09 -15.23
C SER A 690 -8.39 -26.61 -14.84
N GLN A 691 -8.32 -27.86 -14.38
CA GLN A 691 -7.04 -28.53 -14.16
C GLN A 691 -6.24 -28.70 -15.47
N GLU A 692 -6.93 -28.87 -16.58
CA GLU A 692 -6.30 -28.98 -17.89
C GLU A 692 -5.69 -27.65 -18.33
N ASP A 693 -6.36 -26.51 -18.06
CA ASP A 693 -5.81 -25.17 -18.32
C ASP A 693 -4.53 -24.92 -17.50
N ILE A 694 -4.54 -25.31 -16.23
CA ILE A 694 -3.38 -25.19 -15.36
C ILE A 694 -2.24 -26.09 -15.86
N ALA A 695 -2.52 -27.37 -16.13
CA ALA A 695 -1.52 -28.32 -16.63
C ALA A 695 -0.88 -27.84 -17.93
N LYS A 696 -1.69 -27.31 -18.86
CA LYS A 696 -1.19 -26.72 -20.11
C LYS A 696 -0.31 -25.50 -19.89
N ALA A 697 -0.66 -24.63 -18.94
CA ALA A 697 0.11 -23.43 -18.67
C ALA A 697 1.49 -23.73 -18.09
N VAL A 698 1.64 -24.84 -17.37
CA VAL A 698 2.89 -25.26 -16.74
C VAL A 698 3.61 -26.38 -17.52
N GLU A 699 3.16 -26.69 -18.72
CA GLU A 699 3.79 -27.68 -19.57
C GLU A 699 5.26 -27.31 -19.86
N GLY A 700 6.16 -28.26 -19.66
CA GLY A 700 7.60 -28.05 -19.81
C GLY A 700 8.31 -27.52 -18.55
N PHE A 701 7.60 -27.19 -17.50
CA PHE A 701 8.20 -26.80 -16.22
C PHE A 701 8.26 -27.98 -15.23
N LYS A 702 9.20 -27.89 -14.27
CA LYS A 702 9.22 -28.78 -13.11
C LYS A 702 8.19 -28.31 -12.10
N VAL A 703 7.16 -29.10 -11.87
CA VAL A 703 6.02 -28.73 -11.02
C VAL A 703 5.94 -29.64 -9.79
N VAL A 704 5.73 -29.03 -8.63
CA VAL A 704 5.37 -29.71 -7.38
C VAL A 704 4.03 -29.17 -6.90
N GLU A 705 3.02 -30.05 -6.82
CA GLU A 705 1.68 -29.70 -6.36
C GLU A 705 1.42 -30.27 -4.98
N VAL A 706 0.95 -29.41 -4.04
CA VAL A 706 0.67 -29.77 -2.66
C VAL A 706 -0.66 -29.21 -2.18
N ASP A 707 -1.37 -29.94 -1.36
CA ASP A 707 -2.60 -29.46 -0.72
C ASP A 707 -2.28 -28.97 0.70
N VAL A 708 -1.71 -27.76 0.79
CA VAL A 708 -1.30 -27.16 2.06
C VAL A 708 -2.46 -26.85 3.00
N LEU A 709 -3.64 -26.57 2.43
CA LEU A 709 -4.84 -26.29 3.24
C LEU A 709 -5.36 -27.58 3.89
N ALA A 710 -5.50 -28.68 3.14
CA ALA A 710 -5.87 -29.97 3.69
C ALA A 710 -4.85 -30.45 4.73
N LYS A 711 -3.55 -30.28 4.49
CA LYS A 711 -2.50 -30.68 5.44
C LYS A 711 -2.55 -29.84 6.72
N ALA A 712 -2.77 -28.52 6.62
CA ALA A 712 -2.96 -27.66 7.79
C ALA A 712 -4.18 -28.09 8.64
N MET A 713 -5.28 -28.47 7.98
CA MET A 713 -6.47 -28.98 8.66
C MET A 713 -6.25 -30.36 9.31
N GLU A 714 -5.52 -31.24 8.64
CA GLU A 714 -5.15 -32.58 9.15
C GLU A 714 -4.37 -32.50 10.47
N ILE A 715 -3.43 -31.55 10.58
CA ILE A 715 -2.65 -31.35 11.80
C ILE A 715 -3.37 -30.52 12.88
N GLY A 716 -4.64 -30.15 12.64
CA GLY A 716 -5.53 -29.55 13.63
C GLY A 716 -5.82 -28.06 13.48
N ASP A 717 -5.33 -27.38 12.44
CA ASP A 717 -5.72 -25.99 12.16
C ASP A 717 -7.04 -25.92 11.39
N SER A 718 -8.15 -25.93 12.09
CA SER A 718 -9.49 -25.81 11.50
C SER A 718 -9.71 -24.51 10.68
N THR A 719 -8.78 -23.55 10.74
CA THR A 719 -8.90 -22.24 10.09
C THR A 719 -8.01 -22.08 8.85
N GLY A 720 -7.08 -23.02 8.61
CA GLY A 720 -6.12 -22.96 7.51
C GLY A 720 -5.08 -21.82 7.60
N LYS A 721 -4.92 -21.20 8.77
CA LYS A 721 -4.03 -20.05 8.97
C LYS A 721 -2.55 -20.38 8.86
N ILE A 722 -2.19 -21.63 9.17
CA ILE A 722 -0.79 -22.11 9.11
C ILE A 722 -0.45 -22.79 7.78
N ALA A 723 -1.35 -22.78 6.79
CA ALA A 723 -1.12 -23.36 5.47
C ALA A 723 0.10 -22.76 4.75
N ASN A 724 0.36 -21.45 4.96
CA ASN A 724 1.56 -20.80 4.44
C ASN A 724 2.85 -21.36 5.06
N VAL A 725 2.83 -21.80 6.33
CA VAL A 725 3.99 -22.41 6.98
C VAL A 725 4.21 -23.84 6.49
N VAL A 726 3.12 -24.56 6.18
CA VAL A 726 3.21 -25.86 5.48
C VAL A 726 3.92 -25.69 4.15
N MET A 727 3.57 -24.65 3.37
CA MET A 727 4.23 -24.34 2.11
C MET A 727 5.72 -24.02 2.27
N ILE A 728 6.10 -23.28 3.34
CA ILE A 728 7.51 -23.01 3.66
C ILE A 728 8.26 -24.32 3.95
N GLY A 729 7.65 -25.24 4.70
CA GLY A 729 8.20 -26.56 4.97
C GLY A 729 8.46 -27.34 3.68
N THR A 730 7.50 -27.35 2.75
CA THR A 730 7.65 -27.97 1.43
C THR A 730 8.78 -27.34 0.64
N LEU A 731 8.83 -25.99 0.57
CA LEU A 731 9.91 -25.26 -0.14
C LEU A 731 11.29 -25.66 0.38
N SER A 732 11.45 -25.86 1.69
CA SER A 732 12.72 -26.18 2.32
C SER A 732 13.33 -27.54 1.88
N LYS A 733 12.59 -28.32 1.08
CA LYS A 733 13.03 -29.60 0.51
C LYS A 733 13.31 -29.53 -0.99
N LEU A 734 13.06 -28.38 -1.61
CA LEU A 734 13.22 -28.19 -3.04
C LEU A 734 14.54 -27.48 -3.38
N PRO A 735 15.26 -27.92 -4.44
CA PRO A 735 16.44 -27.20 -4.90
C PRO A 735 16.08 -25.76 -5.37
N PRO A 736 16.95 -24.77 -5.09
CA PRO A 736 18.24 -24.87 -4.37
C PRO A 736 18.11 -24.67 -2.84
N PHE A 737 16.90 -24.60 -2.31
CA PHE A 737 16.60 -24.28 -0.90
C PHE A 737 16.92 -25.45 0.05
N ASP A 738 16.99 -26.66 -0.47
CA ASP A 738 17.30 -27.90 0.25
C ASP A 738 18.76 -27.96 0.75
N THR A 739 19.63 -27.09 0.24
CA THR A 739 21.02 -26.95 0.70
C THR A 739 21.10 -26.26 2.07
N ILE A 740 20.04 -25.55 2.50
CA ILE A 740 20.01 -24.82 3.76
C ILE A 740 19.55 -25.76 4.88
N PRO A 741 20.31 -25.89 6.00
CA PRO A 741 19.95 -26.75 7.12
C PRO A 741 18.55 -26.48 7.68
N THR A 742 17.83 -27.53 8.02
CA THR A 742 16.45 -27.46 8.56
C THR A 742 16.35 -26.58 9.79
N GLU A 743 17.37 -26.62 10.65
CA GLU A 743 17.42 -25.86 11.91
C GLU A 743 17.44 -24.34 11.66
N LEU A 744 18.07 -23.89 10.55
CA LEU A 744 18.06 -22.48 10.16
C LEU A 744 16.67 -22.04 9.71
N TRP A 745 15.98 -22.88 8.94
CA TRP A 745 14.58 -22.63 8.55
C TRP A 745 13.69 -22.53 9.78
N LEU A 746 13.81 -23.49 10.71
CA LEU A 746 13.04 -23.50 11.95
C LEU A 746 13.35 -22.27 12.81
N GLN A 747 14.61 -21.84 12.89
CA GLN A 747 15.00 -20.65 13.62
C GLN A 747 14.39 -19.39 12.97
N ALA A 748 14.38 -19.31 11.64
CA ALA A 748 13.75 -18.20 10.92
C ALA A 748 12.24 -18.13 11.20
N VAL A 749 11.54 -19.27 11.14
CA VAL A 749 10.12 -19.36 11.49
C VAL A 749 9.87 -18.94 12.94
N LYS A 750 10.72 -19.38 13.88
CA LYS A 750 10.64 -19.02 15.30
C LYS A 750 10.79 -17.52 15.52
N ASN A 751 11.77 -16.90 14.86
CA ASN A 751 12.03 -15.45 14.97
C ASN A 751 10.82 -14.60 14.54
N VAL A 752 10.05 -15.09 13.58
CA VAL A 752 8.83 -14.41 13.08
C VAL A 752 7.58 -14.80 13.88
N SER A 753 7.66 -15.78 14.78
CA SER A 753 6.55 -16.29 15.57
C SER A 753 6.49 -15.61 16.95
N PRO A 754 5.64 -14.58 17.17
CA PRO A 754 5.75 -13.67 18.31
C PRO A 754 5.35 -14.26 19.66
N LYS A 755 4.75 -15.46 19.70
CA LYS A 755 4.23 -16.11 20.91
C LYS A 755 4.53 -17.59 20.92
N PRO A 756 4.79 -18.23 22.10
CA PRO A 756 5.08 -19.66 22.19
C PRO A 756 4.01 -20.57 21.55
N ALA A 757 2.72 -20.27 21.77
CA ALA A 757 1.64 -21.04 21.16
C ALA A 757 1.59 -20.95 19.63
N ILE A 758 1.96 -19.79 19.05
CA ILE A 758 2.07 -19.60 17.60
C ILE A 758 3.28 -20.39 17.09
N TRP A 759 4.39 -20.37 17.82
CA TRP A 759 5.59 -21.11 17.46
C TRP A 759 5.31 -22.62 17.42
N ALA A 760 4.61 -23.18 18.39
CA ALA A 760 4.28 -24.61 18.41
C ALA A 760 3.45 -25.03 17.17
N GLY A 761 2.45 -24.26 16.80
CA GLY A 761 1.67 -24.51 15.59
C GLY A 761 2.49 -24.36 14.31
N ASN A 762 3.32 -23.34 14.23
CA ASN A 762 4.18 -23.11 13.07
C ASN A 762 5.26 -24.17 12.92
N TYR A 763 5.82 -24.67 14.03
CA TYR A 763 6.75 -25.80 14.02
C TYR A 763 6.11 -27.06 13.43
N ALA A 764 4.93 -27.42 13.94
CA ALA A 764 4.18 -28.58 13.45
C ALA A 764 3.85 -28.45 11.96
N ALA A 765 3.40 -27.26 11.52
CA ALA A 765 3.08 -26.97 10.13
C ALA A 765 4.31 -27.07 9.22
N PHE A 766 5.44 -26.52 9.63
CA PHE A 766 6.69 -26.61 8.88
C PHE A 766 7.15 -28.07 8.70
N MET A 767 7.14 -28.84 9.78
CA MET A 767 7.53 -30.25 9.72
C MET A 767 6.58 -31.07 8.84
N ALA A 768 5.26 -30.85 8.97
CA ALA A 768 4.25 -31.48 8.11
C ALA A 768 4.43 -31.14 6.63
N GLY A 769 4.84 -29.89 6.33
CA GLY A 769 5.16 -29.48 4.96
C GLY A 769 6.36 -30.21 4.37
N ARG A 770 7.38 -30.48 5.17
CA ARG A 770 8.57 -31.26 4.74
C ARG A 770 8.24 -32.73 4.43
N GLU A 771 7.16 -33.26 4.95
CA GLU A 771 6.71 -34.65 4.70
C GLU A 771 5.92 -34.77 3.38
N MET A 772 5.56 -33.66 2.74
CA MET A 772 4.76 -33.65 1.52
C MET A 772 5.59 -33.89 0.24
N VAL A 773 6.93 -33.81 0.33
CA VAL A 773 7.87 -33.98 -0.78
C VAL A 773 9.12 -34.75 -0.34
#